data_040c978b9142fcdb3f40cb390641e3fd
#
_entry.id   040c978b9142fcdb3f40cb390641e3fd
#
_cell.length_a   1.000
_cell.length_b   1.000
_cell.length_c   1.000
_cell.angle_alpha   90.00
_cell.angle_beta   90.00
_cell.angle_gamma   90.00
#
_symmetry.space_group_name_H-M   'P 1'
#
loop_
_entity.id
_entity.type
_entity.pdbx_description
1 polymer ?
#
loop_
_entity_poly.entity_id
_entity_poly.type
_entity_poly.pdbx_seq_one_letter_code
_entity_poly.pdbx_strand_id
1 'polypeptide(L)'
;MNINPYFLFIDVPVQAAISTTFPYTGVPPYSHGTGTGYTIDTVIRTHEYSNKGKQYISDITGCTMVDPTNGPLPEDNEPSAYAQLDCVLEALDRMDEEHPGLFQAASQNAMEALMVTTVDKLTQGRQTFDWTVCRNQPAATALNTTITSFRLNDLNGADKGGLIPFCQDIIDSLDRPEMTFFSVKNIKKKLPAKNRKGFLIKRIPMKVKDKITKVEYIKRALSLNTMAKDAERGKLKRRAIATAGIQIRGFVLVVENLAKNICENLEQSGLPVGGNEKKAKLSNAVAKMLSNCPPGGISMTVTGDNTKWNECLNPRIFLAMTERITRDSPVWFRDFCSIAPVLFSNKIARLGKGFMITSKTKRLKAQIPCPDLFSIPLERYNEETRAKLKKLKPFFNEEGTASLSPGMMMGMFNMLSTVLGVAALGIKNIGNKEYLWDGLQSSDDFALFVNAKDEETCMEGINDFYRTCKLLGINMSKKKSYCNETGMFEFTSMFYRDGFVSNFAMELPSFGVAGVNESADMAIGMTIIKNNMINNGMGPATAQTAIQLFIADYRYTYKCHRGDSKVEGKRMKIIKELWENTKGRDGLLVADGGPNIYNLRNLHIPEIVLKYNLMDPEYKGRLLHPQNPFVGHLSIEGIKEADITPAHGPVKKMDYDAVSGTHSWRTKRNRSILNTDQRNMILEEQCYAKCCNLFEACFNSASYRKPVGQHSMLEAMAHRLRMDARLDYESGRMSKDDFEKAMAHLGEIGYI
;
A
#
# COMPACT_ATOMS: atom_id res chain seq x y z
N MET A 1 -4.43 35.58 3.83
CA MET A 1 -3.42 34.88 3.00
C MET A 1 -2.95 35.85 1.92
N ASN A 2 -1.72 36.30 1.97
CA ASN A 2 -1.12 36.99 0.85
C ASN A 2 -0.85 35.94 -0.25
N ILE A 3 -1.73 35.88 -1.23
CA ILE A 3 -1.54 35.00 -2.38
C ILE A 3 -0.45 35.65 -3.22
N ASN A 4 0.71 35.02 -3.28
CA ASN A 4 1.75 35.38 -4.22
C ASN A 4 1.15 35.32 -5.63
N PRO A 5 1.17 36.41 -6.42
CA PRO A 5 0.59 36.41 -7.77
C PRO A 5 1.26 35.38 -8.70
N TYR A 6 2.47 34.94 -8.39
CA TYR A 6 3.15 33.85 -9.10
C TYR A 6 2.71 32.46 -8.67
N PHE A 7 1.87 32.34 -7.66
CA PHE A 7 1.37 31.04 -7.16
C PHE A 7 0.61 30.25 -8.24
N LEU A 8 -0.01 30.92 -9.18
CA LEU A 8 -0.69 30.29 -10.32
C LEU A 8 0.25 29.46 -11.22
N PHE A 9 1.53 29.80 -11.23
CA PHE A 9 2.55 29.21 -12.10
C PHE A 9 3.63 28.44 -11.33
N ILE A 10 3.57 28.44 -10.00
CA ILE A 10 4.64 27.88 -9.17
C ILE A 10 4.73 26.34 -9.31
N ASP A 11 3.59 25.66 -9.53
CA ASP A 11 3.55 24.23 -9.69
C ASP A 11 4.28 23.78 -10.97
N VAL A 12 4.20 24.49 -12.06
CA VAL A 12 4.82 24.10 -13.33
C VAL A 12 6.35 24.17 -13.27
N PRO A 13 6.99 25.29 -12.87
CA PRO A 13 8.46 25.34 -12.72
C PRO A 13 9.00 24.38 -11.67
N VAL A 14 8.33 24.24 -10.53
CA VAL A 14 8.73 23.33 -9.47
C VAL A 14 8.62 21.89 -9.93
N GLN A 15 7.54 21.52 -10.60
CA GLN A 15 7.34 20.19 -11.16
C GLN A 15 8.36 19.88 -12.27
N ALA A 16 8.69 20.83 -13.14
CA ALA A 16 9.73 20.68 -14.14
C ALA A 16 11.10 20.44 -13.50
N ALA A 17 11.45 21.21 -12.46
CA ALA A 17 12.68 21.02 -11.72
C ALA A 17 12.74 19.66 -11.01
N ILE A 18 11.65 19.24 -10.38
CA ILE A 18 11.52 17.91 -9.74
C ILE A 18 11.65 16.80 -10.78
N SER A 19 10.98 16.92 -11.93
CA SER A 19 11.00 15.90 -12.99
C SER A 19 12.39 15.72 -13.62
N THR A 20 13.19 16.78 -13.71
CA THR A 20 14.58 16.70 -14.20
C THR A 20 15.50 16.06 -13.17
N THR A 21 15.28 16.34 -11.90
CA THR A 21 16.10 15.80 -10.79
C THR A 21 15.72 14.36 -10.45
N PHE A 22 14.42 14.04 -10.52
CA PHE A 22 13.86 12.73 -10.15
C PHE A 22 13.09 12.13 -11.34
N PRO A 23 13.78 11.56 -12.33
CA PRO A 23 13.18 11.15 -13.62
C PRO A 23 12.18 9.99 -13.53
N TYR A 24 12.10 9.29 -12.39
CA TYR A 24 11.15 8.19 -12.19
C TYR A 24 9.73 8.64 -11.81
N THR A 25 9.46 9.93 -11.81
CA THR A 25 8.19 10.53 -11.40
C THR A 25 7.20 10.73 -12.55
N GLY A 26 7.36 10.08 -13.66
CA GLY A 26 6.43 10.13 -14.79
C GLY A 26 5.11 9.39 -14.54
N VAL A 27 4.22 9.40 -15.53
CA VAL A 27 2.98 8.61 -15.50
C VAL A 27 3.33 7.13 -15.35
N PRO A 28 2.95 6.49 -14.26
CA PRO A 28 3.41 5.15 -13.98
C PRO A 28 2.66 4.13 -14.81
N PRO A 29 3.35 3.13 -15.39
CA PRO A 29 2.69 1.93 -15.85
C PRO A 29 2.08 1.18 -14.67
N TYR A 30 0.91 0.61 -14.85
CA TYR A 30 0.33 -0.32 -13.90
C TYR A 30 0.91 -1.71 -14.13
N SER A 31 1.29 -2.39 -13.06
CA SER A 31 1.85 -3.73 -13.14
C SER A 31 0.77 -4.81 -13.15
N HIS A 32 0.95 -5.84 -13.97
CA HIS A 32 0.00 -6.93 -14.19
C HIS A 32 0.60 -8.29 -13.85
N GLY A 33 -0.23 -9.32 -13.78
CA GLY A 33 0.13 -10.70 -13.63
C GLY A 33 -0.48 -11.39 -12.41
N THR A 34 -0.25 -12.70 -12.29
CA THR A 34 -0.68 -13.47 -11.13
C THR A 34 0.22 -13.23 -9.95
N GLY A 35 -0.33 -13.21 -8.73
CA GLY A 35 0.45 -12.99 -7.50
C GLY A 35 1.49 -14.08 -7.22
N THR A 36 1.29 -15.28 -7.72
CA THR A 36 2.10 -16.47 -7.40
C THR A 36 3.56 -16.33 -7.83
N GLY A 37 3.83 -15.85 -9.05
CA GLY A 37 5.20 -15.69 -9.52
C GLY A 37 6.00 -14.70 -8.69
N TYR A 38 5.42 -13.56 -8.34
CA TYR A 38 6.05 -12.54 -7.51
C TYR A 38 6.25 -12.98 -6.07
N THR A 39 5.34 -13.80 -5.54
CA THR A 39 5.47 -14.39 -4.21
C THR A 39 6.65 -15.35 -4.17
N ILE A 40 6.77 -16.22 -5.16
CA ILE A 40 7.89 -17.18 -5.28
C ILE A 40 9.20 -16.41 -5.39
N ASP A 41 9.27 -15.37 -6.22
CA ASP A 41 10.46 -14.51 -6.34
C ASP A 41 10.84 -13.86 -5.01
N THR A 42 9.85 -13.42 -4.23
CA THR A 42 10.11 -12.83 -2.90
C THR A 42 10.68 -13.85 -1.94
N VAL A 43 10.10 -15.05 -1.88
CA VAL A 43 10.60 -16.14 -1.03
C VAL A 43 12.03 -16.54 -1.42
N ILE A 44 12.27 -16.74 -2.71
CA ILE A 44 13.61 -17.11 -3.22
C ILE A 44 14.64 -16.04 -2.84
N ARG A 45 14.36 -14.75 -3.12
CA ARG A 45 15.27 -13.65 -2.76
C ARG A 45 15.55 -13.60 -1.26
N THR A 46 14.53 -13.73 -0.43
CA THR A 46 14.70 -13.71 1.02
C THR A 46 15.68 -14.80 1.48
N HIS A 47 15.60 -15.99 0.90
CA HIS A 47 16.55 -17.06 1.18
C HIS A 47 17.93 -16.82 0.58
N GLU A 48 18.02 -16.24 -0.62
CA GLU A 48 19.30 -15.86 -1.26
C GLU A 48 20.06 -14.83 -0.41
N TYR A 49 19.35 -13.84 0.16
CA TYR A 49 19.97 -12.82 1.01
C TYR A 49 20.41 -13.34 2.39
N SER A 50 19.99 -14.52 2.77
CA SER A 50 20.34 -15.19 4.03
C SER A 50 20.99 -16.57 3.84
N ASN A 51 21.52 -16.87 2.65
CA ASN A 51 22.05 -18.18 2.25
C ASN A 51 23.22 -18.68 3.11
N LYS A 52 23.97 -17.78 3.76
CA LYS A 52 25.06 -18.08 4.69
C LYS A 52 24.61 -18.17 6.14
N GLY A 53 23.30 -17.96 6.43
CA GLY A 53 22.74 -18.04 7.76
C GLY A 53 22.71 -19.47 8.29
N LYS A 54 22.69 -19.61 9.62
CA LYS A 54 22.57 -20.91 10.29
C LYS A 54 21.20 -21.51 10.01
N GLN A 55 21.17 -22.71 9.45
CA GLN A 55 19.93 -23.46 9.29
C GLN A 55 19.59 -24.23 10.57
N TYR A 56 18.33 -24.26 10.91
CA TYR A 56 17.80 -25.02 12.04
C TYR A 56 16.39 -25.53 11.73
N ILE A 57 15.95 -26.53 12.47
CA ILE A 57 14.55 -27.01 12.41
C ILE A 57 13.78 -26.32 13.51
N SER A 58 12.67 -25.67 13.16
CA SER A 58 11.79 -25.04 14.13
C SER A 58 11.07 -26.08 14.99
N ASP A 59 11.20 -25.99 16.29
CA ASP A 59 10.46 -26.83 17.25
C ASP A 59 8.95 -26.54 17.19
N ILE A 60 8.55 -25.35 16.72
CA ILE A 60 7.16 -24.92 16.63
C ILE A 60 6.49 -25.49 15.39
N THR A 61 7.13 -25.39 14.21
CA THR A 61 6.52 -25.75 12.92
C THR A 61 7.05 -27.03 12.31
N GLY A 62 8.19 -27.53 12.78
CA GLY A 62 8.92 -28.65 12.17
C GLY A 62 9.53 -28.33 10.80
N CYS A 63 9.50 -27.06 10.37
CA CYS A 63 10.02 -26.64 9.08
C CYS A 63 11.49 -26.21 9.19
N THR A 64 12.25 -26.36 8.10
CA THR A 64 13.61 -25.82 8.01
C THR A 64 13.55 -24.30 7.94
N MET A 65 14.27 -23.65 8.86
CA MET A 65 14.35 -22.21 9.02
C MET A 65 15.81 -21.74 8.86
N VAL A 66 16.00 -20.45 8.64
CA VAL A 66 17.32 -19.82 8.51
C VAL A 66 17.43 -18.67 9.50
N ASP A 67 18.53 -18.62 10.23
CA ASP A 67 18.86 -17.52 11.12
C ASP A 67 20.11 -16.79 10.61
N PRO A 68 19.98 -15.58 10.08
CA PRO A 68 21.13 -14.79 9.62
C PRO A 68 21.76 -13.92 10.73
N THR A 69 21.39 -14.08 12.00
CA THR A 69 21.96 -13.31 13.10
C THR A 69 23.43 -13.70 13.31
N ASN A 70 24.30 -12.70 13.47
CA ASN A 70 25.75 -12.85 13.67
C ASN A 70 26.45 -13.66 12.56
N GLY A 71 25.87 -13.65 11.35
CA GLY A 71 26.52 -14.24 10.18
C GLY A 71 27.65 -13.37 9.62
N PRO A 72 28.41 -13.87 8.65
CA PRO A 72 29.44 -13.10 7.99
C PRO A 72 28.83 -11.90 7.25
N LEU A 73 29.39 -10.72 7.43
CA LEU A 73 28.97 -9.54 6.66
C LEU A 73 29.23 -9.78 5.16
N PRO A 74 28.30 -9.35 4.30
CA PRO A 74 28.50 -9.50 2.87
C PRO A 74 29.64 -8.62 2.39
N GLU A 75 30.42 -9.15 1.47
CA GLU A 75 31.32 -8.34 0.69
C GLU A 75 30.52 -7.37 -0.15
N ASP A 76 31.02 -6.15 -0.26
CA ASP A 76 30.48 -5.01 -0.99
C ASP A 76 29.10 -5.09 -1.68
N ASN A 77 28.22 -4.23 -1.19
CA ASN A 77 27.01 -3.70 -1.88
C ASN A 77 25.89 -4.68 -2.22
N GLU A 78 26.02 -5.97 -1.98
CA GLU A 78 24.91 -6.89 -2.16
C GLU A 78 23.94 -6.79 -0.97
N PRO A 79 22.61 -6.81 -1.23
CA PRO A 79 21.63 -6.89 -0.16
C PRO A 79 21.79 -8.17 0.65
N SER A 80 21.73 -8.05 1.97
CA SER A 80 21.90 -9.17 2.89
C SER A 80 20.98 -9.04 4.09
N ALA A 81 20.52 -10.19 4.60
CA ALA A 81 19.74 -10.25 5.85
C ALA A 81 20.62 -10.42 7.10
N TYR A 82 21.95 -10.41 6.95
CA TYR A 82 22.87 -10.52 8.08
C TYR A 82 22.88 -9.24 8.90
N ALA A 83 22.84 -9.41 10.21
CA ALA A 83 22.95 -8.33 11.18
C ALA A 83 23.77 -8.80 12.37
N GLN A 84 24.53 -7.90 12.97
CA GLN A 84 25.30 -8.15 14.18
C GLN A 84 24.47 -7.74 15.39
N LEU A 85 24.12 -8.71 16.22
CA LEU A 85 23.21 -8.48 17.34
C LEU A 85 23.78 -7.47 18.34
N ASP A 86 25.07 -7.58 18.66
CA ASP A 86 25.73 -6.68 19.61
C ASP A 86 25.71 -5.22 19.12
N CYS A 87 25.88 -4.99 17.81
CA CYS A 87 25.78 -3.67 17.22
C CYS A 87 24.35 -3.09 17.30
N VAL A 88 23.34 -3.95 17.15
CA VAL A 88 21.93 -3.53 17.31
C VAL A 88 21.64 -3.13 18.75
N LEU A 89 22.10 -3.91 19.72
CA LEU A 89 21.93 -3.61 21.14
C LEU A 89 22.69 -2.33 21.53
N GLU A 90 23.92 -2.16 21.07
CA GLU A 90 24.68 -0.92 21.27
C GLU A 90 23.98 0.31 20.70
N ALA A 91 23.39 0.19 19.51
CA ALA A 91 22.62 1.27 18.91
C ALA A 91 21.41 1.68 19.77
N LEU A 92 20.73 0.71 20.37
CA LEU A 92 19.60 0.95 21.26
C LEU A 92 20.06 1.50 22.62
N ASP A 93 21.19 1.03 23.16
CA ASP A 93 21.76 1.54 24.40
C ASP A 93 22.10 3.03 24.26
N ARG A 94 22.71 3.44 23.14
CA ARG A 94 22.99 4.85 22.82
C ARG A 94 21.71 5.67 22.68
N MET A 95 20.67 5.12 22.04
CA MET A 95 19.37 5.80 21.94
C MET A 95 18.78 6.06 23.34
N ASP A 96 18.90 5.08 24.26
CA ASP A 96 18.44 5.20 25.64
C ASP A 96 19.26 6.21 26.44
N GLU A 97 20.58 6.28 26.18
CA GLU A 97 21.49 7.28 26.77
C GLU A 97 21.20 8.70 26.26
N GLU A 98 20.94 8.88 24.95
CA GLU A 98 20.57 10.18 24.35
C GLU A 98 19.18 10.65 24.77
N HIS A 99 18.26 9.73 25.06
CA HIS A 99 16.87 10.00 25.44
C HIS A 99 16.50 9.26 26.74
N PRO A 100 17.05 9.68 27.90
CA PRO A 100 16.85 8.96 29.18
C PRO A 100 15.37 8.78 29.51
N GLY A 101 14.97 7.55 29.82
CA GLY A 101 13.61 7.18 30.17
C GLY A 101 12.65 7.01 28.99
N LEU A 102 13.10 7.16 27.73
CA LEU A 102 12.27 6.98 26.54
C LEU A 102 11.65 5.58 26.48
N PHE A 103 12.45 4.54 26.66
CA PHE A 103 11.96 3.15 26.60
C PHE A 103 11.04 2.82 27.76
N GLN A 104 11.32 3.34 28.95
CA GLN A 104 10.47 3.15 30.12
C GLN A 104 9.11 3.80 29.91
N ALA A 105 9.07 5.07 29.48
CA ALA A 105 7.83 5.79 29.21
C ALA A 105 7.01 5.14 28.08
N ALA A 106 7.68 4.74 27.00
CA ALA A 106 7.00 4.07 25.86
C ALA A 106 6.42 2.72 26.28
N SER A 107 7.14 1.95 27.09
CA SER A 107 6.68 0.66 27.62
C SER A 107 5.51 0.83 28.57
N GLN A 108 5.55 1.82 29.46
CA GLN A 108 4.45 2.14 30.38
C GLN A 108 3.19 2.53 29.60
N ASN A 109 3.31 3.44 28.64
CA ASN A 109 2.18 3.86 27.81
C ASN A 109 1.59 2.72 26.99
N ALA A 110 2.44 1.86 26.42
CA ALA A 110 1.99 0.70 25.67
C ALA A 110 1.30 -0.34 26.55
N MET A 111 1.78 -0.55 27.77
CA MET A 111 1.17 -1.44 28.75
C MET A 111 -0.19 -0.93 29.21
N GLU A 112 -0.30 0.35 29.53
CA GLU A 112 -1.57 0.98 29.92
C GLU A 112 -2.60 0.92 28.77
N ALA A 113 -2.17 1.22 27.56
CA ALA A 113 -3.01 1.08 26.37
C ALA A 113 -3.47 -0.37 26.16
N LEU A 114 -2.59 -1.37 26.40
CA LEU A 114 -2.93 -2.79 26.27
C LEU A 114 -4.01 -3.20 27.30
N MET A 115 -3.93 -2.71 28.53
CA MET A 115 -4.91 -3.03 29.57
C MET A 115 -6.33 -2.60 29.24
N VAL A 116 -6.51 -1.53 28.47
CA VAL A 116 -7.82 -1.01 28.06
C VAL A 116 -8.22 -1.40 26.63
N THR A 117 -7.32 -2.03 25.89
CA THR A 117 -7.59 -2.41 24.48
C THR A 117 -8.55 -3.60 24.43
N THR A 118 -9.60 -3.45 23.62
CA THR A 118 -10.60 -4.50 23.40
C THR A 118 -10.28 -5.34 22.16
N VAL A 119 -10.82 -6.55 22.10
CA VAL A 119 -10.70 -7.48 20.98
C VAL A 119 -11.17 -6.86 19.65
N ASP A 120 -12.19 -5.98 19.73
CA ASP A 120 -12.74 -5.31 18.54
C ASP A 120 -11.71 -4.45 17.79
N LYS A 121 -10.61 -4.06 18.43
CA LYS A 121 -9.50 -3.38 17.75
C LYS A 121 -8.95 -4.22 16.60
N LEU A 122 -9.02 -5.54 16.66
CA LEU A 122 -8.57 -6.45 15.61
C LEU A 122 -9.50 -6.48 14.38
N THR A 123 -10.71 -5.92 14.48
CA THR A 123 -11.60 -5.73 13.32
C THR A 123 -11.10 -4.63 12.38
N GLN A 124 -10.24 -3.74 12.86
CA GLN A 124 -9.63 -2.70 12.06
C GLN A 124 -8.64 -3.32 11.10
N GLY A 125 -8.76 -2.98 9.83
CA GLY A 125 -7.92 -3.53 8.76
C GLY A 125 -8.75 -4.03 7.58
N ARG A 126 -8.12 -4.05 6.40
CA ARG A 126 -8.83 -4.37 5.14
C ARG A 126 -8.98 -5.87 4.93
N GLN A 127 -7.89 -6.62 5.07
CA GLN A 127 -7.82 -8.06 4.81
C GLN A 127 -7.02 -8.74 5.91
N THR A 128 -7.47 -9.93 6.29
CA THR A 128 -6.82 -10.77 7.32
C THR A 128 -6.88 -12.22 6.85
N PHE A 129 -5.81 -12.95 7.05
CA PHE A 129 -5.81 -14.38 6.74
C PHE A 129 -6.68 -15.13 7.75
N ASP A 130 -7.64 -15.91 7.22
CA ASP A 130 -8.49 -16.77 8.01
C ASP A 130 -7.99 -18.21 7.89
N TRP A 131 -7.47 -18.75 8.99
CA TRP A 131 -6.87 -20.08 9.06
C TRP A 131 -7.87 -21.22 8.83
N THR A 132 -9.17 -20.99 9.09
CA THR A 132 -10.22 -22.01 8.94
C THR A 132 -10.54 -22.29 7.47
N VAL A 133 -10.46 -21.27 6.63
CA VAL A 133 -10.72 -21.35 5.18
C VAL A 133 -9.46 -21.17 4.34
N CYS A 134 -8.32 -20.96 4.96
CA CYS A 134 -7.01 -20.75 4.34
C CYS A 134 -7.02 -19.69 3.22
N ARG A 135 -7.70 -18.56 3.44
CA ARG A 135 -7.78 -17.44 2.50
C ARG A 135 -7.99 -16.11 3.23
N ASN A 136 -7.74 -15.00 2.53
CA ASN A 136 -8.01 -13.69 3.06
C ASN A 136 -9.51 -13.42 3.15
N GLN A 137 -9.90 -12.80 4.26
CA GLN A 137 -11.25 -12.32 4.55
C GLN A 137 -11.19 -10.90 5.15
N PRO A 138 -12.30 -10.16 5.17
CA PRO A 138 -12.41 -8.95 5.99
C PRO A 138 -12.02 -9.25 7.45
N ALA A 139 -11.31 -8.33 8.09
CA ALA A 139 -10.78 -8.54 9.44
C ALA A 139 -11.86 -8.96 10.46
N ALA A 140 -13.03 -8.30 10.44
CA ALA A 140 -14.15 -8.66 11.32
C ALA A 140 -14.65 -10.10 11.08
N THR A 141 -14.67 -10.56 9.82
CA THR A 141 -15.08 -11.95 9.49
C THR A 141 -14.04 -12.95 10.01
N ALA A 142 -12.76 -12.70 9.80
CA ALA A 142 -11.68 -13.56 10.27
C ALA A 142 -11.63 -13.64 11.80
N LEU A 143 -11.84 -12.51 12.49
CA LEU A 143 -11.93 -12.47 13.95
C LEU A 143 -13.12 -13.30 14.45
N ASN A 144 -14.33 -13.07 13.92
CA ASN A 144 -15.52 -13.80 14.31
C ASN A 144 -15.40 -15.31 14.07
N THR A 145 -14.75 -15.71 12.98
CA THR A 145 -14.50 -17.13 12.68
C THR A 145 -13.52 -17.72 13.69
N THR A 146 -12.47 -17.00 14.05
CA THR A 146 -11.49 -17.42 15.05
C THR A 146 -12.12 -17.52 16.44
N ILE A 147 -12.89 -16.53 16.88
CA ILE A 147 -13.62 -16.56 18.17
C ILE A 147 -14.60 -17.74 18.20
N THR A 148 -15.34 -17.95 17.12
CA THR A 148 -16.27 -19.09 17.03
C THR A 148 -15.54 -20.43 17.17
N SER A 149 -14.37 -20.56 16.53
CA SER A 149 -13.55 -21.76 16.65
C SER A 149 -12.97 -21.93 18.04
N PHE A 150 -12.56 -20.86 18.68
CA PHE A 150 -12.05 -20.88 20.06
C PHE A 150 -13.13 -21.33 21.04
N ARG A 151 -14.33 -20.79 20.95
CA ARG A 151 -15.49 -21.24 21.76
C ARG A 151 -15.81 -22.71 21.58
N LEU A 152 -15.62 -23.30 20.39
CA LEU A 152 -15.78 -24.74 20.15
C LEU A 152 -14.73 -25.59 20.87
N ASN A 153 -13.65 -24.97 21.34
CA ASN A 153 -12.55 -25.59 22.06
C ASN A 153 -12.44 -25.05 23.50
N ASP A 154 -13.50 -24.52 24.06
CA ASP A 154 -13.56 -24.00 25.44
C ASP A 154 -12.54 -22.87 25.74
N LEU A 155 -12.22 -22.07 24.71
CA LEU A 155 -11.39 -20.88 24.80
C LEU A 155 -12.30 -19.66 24.71
N ASN A 156 -12.55 -18.98 25.83
CA ASN A 156 -13.58 -17.95 25.95
C ASN A 156 -13.02 -16.58 26.37
N GLY A 157 -11.72 -16.33 26.19
CA GLY A 157 -11.06 -15.08 26.54
C GLY A 157 -11.63 -13.86 25.78
N ALA A 158 -12.08 -14.06 24.52
CA ALA A 158 -12.76 -13.01 23.77
C ALA A 158 -14.05 -12.52 24.43
N ASP A 159 -14.76 -13.38 25.18
CA ASP A 159 -16.01 -13.03 25.87
C ASP A 159 -15.78 -12.10 27.07
N LYS A 160 -14.54 -12.01 27.56
CA LYS A 160 -14.10 -11.05 28.56
C LYS A 160 -13.86 -9.66 28.00
N GLY A 161 -13.95 -9.49 26.68
CA GLY A 161 -13.86 -8.21 25.95
C GLY A 161 -12.44 -7.65 25.78
N GLY A 162 -11.51 -7.96 26.67
CA GLY A 162 -10.13 -7.48 26.62
C GLY A 162 -9.24 -8.21 25.63
N LEU A 163 -8.23 -7.51 25.10
CA LEU A 163 -7.26 -8.11 24.17
C LEU A 163 -6.36 -9.16 24.87
N ILE A 164 -5.93 -8.92 26.12
CA ILE A 164 -5.07 -9.83 26.88
C ILE A 164 -5.69 -11.22 27.05
N PRO A 165 -6.94 -11.38 27.54
CA PRO A 165 -7.54 -12.71 27.66
C PRO A 165 -7.68 -13.42 26.31
N PHE A 166 -7.94 -12.68 25.24
CA PHE A 166 -8.00 -13.24 23.89
C PHE A 166 -6.62 -13.70 23.40
N CYS A 167 -5.57 -12.94 23.66
CA CYS A 167 -4.19 -13.34 23.35
C CYS A 167 -3.76 -14.57 24.17
N GLN A 168 -4.23 -14.72 25.40
CA GLN A 168 -4.04 -15.95 26.17
C GLN A 168 -4.71 -17.14 25.48
N ASP A 169 -5.94 -16.99 25.02
CA ASP A 169 -6.62 -18.02 24.21
C ASP A 169 -5.80 -18.41 22.95
N ILE A 170 -5.14 -17.44 22.31
CA ILE A 170 -4.25 -17.75 21.17
C ILE A 170 -3.10 -18.66 21.61
N ILE A 171 -2.43 -18.35 22.71
CA ILE A 171 -1.33 -19.18 23.25
C ILE A 171 -1.85 -20.57 23.60
N ASP A 172 -2.94 -20.65 24.33
CA ASP A 172 -3.53 -21.91 24.76
C ASP A 172 -3.98 -22.76 23.57
N SER A 173 -4.46 -22.11 22.50
CA SER A 173 -4.84 -22.79 21.26
C SER A 173 -3.65 -23.45 20.56
N LEU A 174 -2.47 -22.83 20.61
CA LEU A 174 -1.25 -23.38 20.00
C LEU A 174 -0.73 -24.62 20.75
N ASP A 175 -1.12 -24.79 21.99
CA ASP A 175 -0.69 -25.94 22.79
C ASP A 175 -1.66 -27.12 22.79
N ARG A 176 -2.88 -26.95 22.26
CA ARG A 176 -3.88 -28.00 22.19
C ARG A 176 -3.49 -29.12 21.20
N PRO A 177 -3.78 -30.39 21.52
CA PRO A 177 -3.45 -31.51 20.63
C PRO A 177 -4.24 -31.48 19.33
N GLU A 178 -5.46 -30.97 19.35
CA GLU A 178 -6.33 -30.76 18.19
C GLU A 178 -7.17 -29.49 18.31
N MET A 179 -7.55 -28.92 17.15
CA MET A 179 -8.47 -27.79 17.09
C MET A 179 -9.69 -28.10 16.24
N THR A 180 -10.86 -27.83 16.81
CA THR A 180 -12.16 -27.95 16.15
C THR A 180 -12.56 -26.62 15.54
N PHE A 181 -13.09 -26.64 14.32
CA PHE A 181 -13.53 -25.43 13.63
C PHE A 181 -14.67 -25.74 12.65
N PHE A 182 -15.32 -24.69 12.13
CA PHE A 182 -16.31 -24.84 11.08
C PHE A 182 -15.66 -24.67 9.70
N SER A 183 -15.70 -25.70 8.90
CA SER A 183 -15.39 -25.65 7.47
C SER A 183 -16.65 -25.51 6.62
N VAL A 184 -16.51 -24.98 5.40
CA VAL A 184 -17.61 -24.92 4.43
C VAL A 184 -17.37 -25.95 3.34
N LYS A 185 -18.14 -27.04 3.38
CA LYS A 185 -18.08 -28.08 2.36
C LYS A 185 -19.28 -27.98 1.40
N ASN A 186 -19.01 -28.10 0.10
CA ASN A 186 -20.06 -28.15 -0.92
C ASN A 186 -20.67 -29.57 -0.98
N ILE A 187 -21.85 -29.72 -0.41
CA ILE A 187 -22.60 -31.00 -0.43
C ILE A 187 -23.48 -31.03 -1.67
N LYS A 188 -23.42 -32.14 -2.40
CA LYS A 188 -24.31 -32.38 -3.54
C LYS A 188 -25.70 -32.72 -3.02
N LYS A 189 -26.69 -31.87 -3.24
CA LYS A 189 -28.10 -32.14 -2.91
C LYS A 189 -28.90 -32.32 -4.19
N LYS A 190 -29.68 -33.46 -4.25
CA LYS A 190 -30.65 -33.68 -5.31
C LYS A 190 -31.88 -32.82 -5.02
N LEU A 191 -32.21 -31.92 -5.91
CA LEU A 191 -33.40 -31.05 -5.83
C LEU A 191 -34.34 -31.41 -7.01
N PRO A 192 -35.66 -31.42 -6.79
CA PRO A 192 -36.60 -31.63 -7.90
C PRO A 192 -36.44 -30.51 -8.94
N ALA A 193 -36.42 -30.88 -10.20
CA ALA A 193 -36.32 -29.90 -11.29
C ALA A 193 -37.70 -29.23 -11.48
N LYS A 194 -37.76 -27.92 -11.41
CA LYS A 194 -39.00 -27.13 -11.48
C LYS A 194 -39.79 -27.34 -12.78
N ASN A 195 -39.16 -27.72 -13.90
CA ASN A 195 -39.78 -27.76 -15.24
C ASN A 195 -39.48 -29.01 -16.05
N ARG A 196 -38.91 -30.06 -15.46
CA ARG A 196 -38.62 -31.36 -16.15
C ARG A 196 -38.77 -32.53 -15.16
N LYS A 197 -39.21 -33.70 -15.66
CA LYS A 197 -39.14 -34.94 -14.87
C LYS A 197 -37.66 -35.27 -14.60
N GLY A 198 -37.21 -35.13 -13.35
CA GLY A 198 -35.82 -35.43 -12.94
C GLY A 198 -35.34 -34.60 -11.75
N PHE A 199 -34.11 -34.87 -11.34
CA PHE A 199 -33.47 -34.20 -10.22
C PHE A 199 -32.30 -33.34 -10.71
N LEU A 200 -32.19 -32.10 -10.21
CA LEU A 200 -31.04 -31.25 -10.36
C LEU A 200 -30.07 -31.51 -9.20
N ILE A 201 -28.82 -31.82 -9.51
CA ILE A 201 -27.76 -31.91 -8.49
C ILE A 201 -27.21 -30.49 -8.26
N LYS A 202 -27.61 -29.90 -7.15
CA LYS A 202 -27.08 -28.59 -6.75
C LYS A 202 -26.01 -28.77 -5.68
N ARG A 203 -24.89 -28.08 -5.82
CA ARG A 203 -23.88 -27.98 -4.77
C ARG A 203 -24.31 -26.88 -3.81
N ILE A 204 -24.59 -27.25 -2.56
CA ILE A 204 -25.00 -26.32 -1.51
C ILE A 204 -23.87 -26.23 -0.49
N PRO A 205 -23.37 -25.02 -0.16
CA PRO A 205 -22.37 -24.86 0.89
C PRO A 205 -23.03 -25.15 2.25
N MET A 206 -22.47 -26.08 2.99
CA MET A 206 -22.87 -26.38 4.36
C MET A 206 -21.69 -26.19 5.31
N LYS A 207 -21.97 -25.66 6.49
CA LYS A 207 -20.99 -25.60 7.59
C LYS A 207 -20.91 -26.97 8.24
N VAL A 208 -19.71 -27.54 8.32
CA VAL A 208 -19.42 -28.82 8.92
C VAL A 208 -18.34 -28.62 9.99
N LYS A 209 -18.48 -29.28 11.13
CA LYS A 209 -17.42 -29.34 12.14
C LYS A 209 -16.30 -30.24 11.62
N ASP A 210 -15.10 -29.66 11.55
CA ASP A 210 -13.88 -30.38 11.20
C ASP A 210 -12.87 -30.23 12.34
N LYS A 211 -11.92 -31.14 12.39
CA LYS A 211 -10.80 -31.13 13.34
C LYS A 211 -9.48 -31.16 12.61
N ILE A 212 -8.48 -30.49 13.16
CA ILE A 212 -7.10 -30.53 12.67
C ILE A 212 -6.16 -30.78 13.82
N THR A 213 -5.01 -31.39 13.52
CA THR A 213 -3.96 -31.67 14.50
C THR A 213 -3.26 -30.40 14.95
N LYS A 214 -2.57 -30.44 16.10
CA LYS A 214 -1.73 -29.36 16.64
C LYS A 214 -0.78 -28.81 15.57
N VAL A 215 -0.04 -29.67 14.89
CA VAL A 215 0.96 -29.27 13.87
C VAL A 215 0.30 -28.54 12.69
N GLU A 216 -0.81 -29.07 12.18
CA GLU A 216 -1.53 -28.44 11.07
C GLU A 216 -2.14 -27.09 11.51
N TYR A 217 -2.68 -27.00 12.71
CA TYR A 217 -3.21 -25.75 13.26
C TYR A 217 -2.10 -24.71 13.39
N ILE A 218 -0.96 -25.05 13.97
CA ILE A 218 0.20 -24.14 14.11
C ILE A 218 0.64 -23.63 12.74
N LYS A 219 0.81 -24.51 11.76
CA LYS A 219 1.18 -24.13 10.40
C LYS A 219 0.16 -23.17 9.78
N ARG A 220 -1.14 -23.36 10.02
CA ARG A 220 -2.18 -22.44 9.54
C ARG A 220 -2.17 -21.11 10.32
N ALA A 221 -2.03 -21.14 11.62
CA ALA A 221 -1.99 -19.97 12.48
C ALA A 221 -0.81 -19.03 12.14
N LEU A 222 0.35 -19.62 11.82
CA LEU A 222 1.57 -18.90 11.44
C LEU A 222 1.66 -18.62 9.93
N SER A 223 0.66 -18.98 9.14
CA SER A 223 0.64 -18.71 7.71
C SER A 223 0.37 -17.23 7.42
N LEU A 224 1.21 -16.67 6.57
CA LEU A 224 0.98 -15.41 5.88
C LEU A 224 0.47 -15.69 4.48
N ASN A 225 -0.70 -15.16 4.14
CA ASN A 225 -1.21 -15.31 2.79
C ASN A 225 -0.67 -14.20 1.91
N THR A 226 0.09 -14.58 0.90
CA THR A 226 0.72 -13.64 -0.01
C THR A 226 -0.15 -13.35 -1.22
N MET A 227 -0.17 -12.10 -1.62
CA MET A 227 -0.87 -11.64 -2.80
C MET A 227 -0.07 -10.57 -3.53
N ALA A 228 -0.36 -10.34 -4.80
CA ALA A 228 0.20 -9.20 -5.51
C ALA A 228 -0.45 -7.90 -5.03
N LYS A 229 0.35 -6.89 -4.75
CA LYS A 229 -0.14 -5.54 -4.45
C LYS A 229 -0.85 -5.01 -5.69
N ASP A 230 -2.07 -4.53 -5.52
CA ASP A 230 -2.90 -4.11 -6.64
C ASP A 230 -2.60 -2.66 -7.05
N ALA A 231 -2.64 -2.40 -8.36
CA ALA A 231 -2.55 -1.07 -8.96
C ALA A 231 -1.44 -0.17 -8.39
N GLU A 232 -0.21 -0.67 -8.32
CA GLU A 232 0.92 0.08 -7.79
C GLU A 232 1.53 0.98 -8.87
N ARG A 233 1.53 2.30 -8.63
CA ARG A 233 2.13 3.28 -9.53
C ARG A 233 3.65 3.24 -9.52
N GLY A 234 4.28 3.58 -10.64
CA GLY A 234 5.74 3.65 -10.77
C GLY A 234 6.47 2.32 -10.74
N LYS A 235 5.76 1.19 -10.83
CA LYS A 235 6.37 -0.14 -10.80
C LYS A 235 5.99 -0.96 -12.03
N LEU A 236 6.98 -1.38 -12.80
CA LEU A 236 6.78 -2.30 -13.93
C LEU A 236 6.38 -3.71 -13.49
N LYS A 237 6.88 -4.13 -12.32
CA LYS A 237 6.58 -5.45 -11.76
C LYS A 237 5.79 -5.29 -10.46
N ARG A 238 4.77 -6.12 -10.29
CA ARG A 238 4.03 -6.21 -9.03
C ARG A 238 4.92 -6.66 -7.89
N ARG A 239 4.66 -6.15 -6.70
CA ARG A 239 5.29 -6.60 -5.46
C ARG A 239 4.34 -7.55 -4.72
N ALA A 240 4.90 -8.53 -4.03
CA ALA A 240 4.13 -9.36 -3.11
C ALA A 240 3.91 -8.59 -1.80
N ILE A 241 2.67 -8.64 -1.32
CA ILE A 241 2.30 -8.25 0.05
C ILE A 241 1.78 -9.46 0.79
N ALA A 242 1.84 -9.42 2.11
CA ALA A 242 1.37 -10.50 2.95
C ALA A 242 0.29 -10.03 3.93
N THR A 243 -0.62 -10.93 4.25
CA THR A 243 -1.64 -10.72 5.26
C THR A 243 -1.49 -11.79 6.33
N ALA A 244 -1.33 -11.36 7.58
CA ALA A 244 -1.26 -12.25 8.73
C ALA A 244 -2.66 -12.68 9.21
N GLY A 245 -2.72 -13.80 9.91
CA GLY A 245 -3.89 -14.23 10.66
C GLY A 245 -4.10 -13.44 11.94
N ILE A 246 -5.26 -13.61 12.55
CA ILE A 246 -5.61 -12.99 13.84
C ILE A 246 -4.61 -13.36 14.93
N GLN A 247 -4.09 -14.60 14.91
CA GLN A 247 -3.15 -15.12 15.89
C GLN A 247 -1.85 -14.29 15.95
N ILE A 248 -1.33 -13.87 14.81
CA ILE A 248 -0.14 -13.01 14.75
C ILE A 248 -0.52 -11.55 15.01
N ARG A 249 -1.63 -11.08 14.44
CA ARG A 249 -2.04 -9.67 14.51
C ARG A 249 -2.29 -9.19 15.93
N GLY A 250 -2.80 -10.06 16.82
CA GLY A 250 -3.05 -9.71 18.23
C GLY A 250 -1.78 -9.23 18.93
N PHE A 251 -0.67 -9.93 18.73
CA PHE A 251 0.62 -9.58 19.35
C PHE A 251 1.37 -8.47 18.62
N VAL A 252 1.31 -8.46 17.26
CA VAL A 252 1.93 -7.40 16.45
C VAL A 252 1.35 -6.03 16.80
N LEU A 253 0.05 -5.93 17.07
CA LEU A 253 -0.61 -4.68 17.47
C LEU A 253 0.06 -4.04 18.70
N VAL A 254 0.47 -4.84 19.67
CA VAL A 254 1.08 -4.35 20.92
C VAL A 254 2.49 -3.84 20.66
N VAL A 255 3.30 -4.62 19.94
CA VAL A 255 4.67 -4.25 19.58
C VAL A 255 4.70 -3.00 18.68
N GLU A 256 3.78 -2.89 17.72
CA GLU A 256 3.66 -1.68 16.89
C GLU A 256 3.22 -0.46 17.72
N ASN A 257 2.37 -0.64 18.74
CA ASN A 257 2.00 0.45 19.64
C ASN A 257 3.18 0.88 20.53
N LEU A 258 3.96 -0.06 21.04
CA LEU A 258 5.20 0.21 21.76
C LEU A 258 6.18 1.03 20.89
N ALA A 259 6.45 0.55 19.70
CA ALA A 259 7.34 1.23 18.75
C ALA A 259 6.80 2.60 18.31
N LYS A 260 5.48 2.74 18.18
CA LYS A 260 4.83 4.02 17.89
C LYS A 260 5.10 5.05 18.99
N ASN A 261 4.96 4.67 20.26
CA ASN A 261 5.23 5.56 21.39
C ASN A 261 6.72 6.02 21.42
N ILE A 262 7.63 5.18 20.96
CA ILE A 262 9.04 5.58 20.79
C ILE A 262 9.17 6.58 19.63
N CYS A 263 8.62 6.25 18.46
CA CYS A 263 8.72 7.09 17.26
C CYS A 263 8.10 8.48 17.44
N GLU A 264 7.02 8.61 18.20
CA GLU A 264 6.36 9.89 18.48
C GLU A 264 7.24 10.85 19.28
N ASN A 265 8.18 10.32 20.05
CA ASN A 265 9.09 11.10 20.89
C ASN A 265 10.48 11.32 20.27
N LEU A 266 10.72 10.82 19.05
CA LEU A 266 11.98 10.97 18.35
C LEU A 266 11.84 11.98 17.18
N GLU A 267 12.68 12.98 17.18
CA GLU A 267 12.70 14.00 16.10
C GLU A 267 13.06 13.37 14.75
N GLN A 268 13.95 12.38 14.75
CA GLN A 268 14.42 11.68 13.55
C GLN A 268 13.40 10.74 12.94
N SER A 269 12.30 10.45 13.64
CA SER A 269 11.28 9.55 13.12
C SER A 269 10.30 10.25 12.18
N GLY A 270 10.19 9.77 10.95
CA GLY A 270 9.19 10.19 9.97
C GLY A 270 7.81 9.54 10.14
N LEU A 271 7.65 8.59 11.07
CA LEU A 271 6.39 7.93 11.44
C LEU A 271 6.09 8.17 12.92
N PRO A 272 4.82 8.20 13.35
CA PRO A 272 3.57 8.07 12.57
C PRO A 272 3.09 9.38 11.91
N VAL A 273 3.93 10.37 11.85
CA VAL A 273 3.63 11.74 11.41
C VAL A 273 3.26 11.80 9.92
N GLY A 274 2.29 12.62 9.57
CA GLY A 274 1.84 12.81 8.19
C GLY A 274 1.48 14.26 7.84
N GLY A 275 1.23 14.52 6.56
CA GLY A 275 0.75 15.83 6.09
C GLY A 275 1.69 17.00 6.41
N ASN A 276 1.13 18.10 6.89
CA ASN A 276 1.89 19.33 7.17
C ASN A 276 2.86 19.20 8.35
N GLU A 277 2.55 18.38 9.33
CA GLU A 277 3.43 18.10 10.46
C GLU A 277 4.75 17.47 9.99
N LYS A 278 4.67 16.57 9.00
CA LYS A 278 5.86 15.97 8.39
C LYS A 278 6.72 17.01 7.67
N LYS A 279 6.10 17.98 7.01
CA LYS A 279 6.81 19.11 6.39
C LYS A 279 7.54 19.96 7.43
N ALA A 280 6.90 20.21 8.56
CA ALA A 280 7.52 20.95 9.66
C ALA A 280 8.71 20.19 10.24
N LYS A 281 8.59 18.87 10.49
CA LYS A 281 9.72 18.04 10.92
C LYS A 281 10.88 18.09 9.94
N LEU A 282 10.60 18.03 8.66
CA LEU A 282 11.62 18.08 7.61
C LEU A 282 12.34 19.42 7.60
N SER A 283 11.62 20.54 7.68
CA SER A 283 12.22 21.88 7.76
C SER A 283 13.04 22.07 9.04
N ASN A 284 12.57 21.55 10.17
CA ASN A 284 13.30 21.61 11.44
C ASN A 284 14.60 20.79 11.38
N ALA A 285 14.58 19.61 10.80
CA ALA A 285 15.76 18.76 10.62
C ALA A 285 16.84 19.47 9.78
N VAL A 286 16.42 20.15 8.70
CA VAL A 286 17.35 20.95 7.87
C VAL A 286 17.90 22.14 8.64
N ALA A 287 17.06 22.87 9.37
CA ALA A 287 17.51 24.02 10.17
C ALA A 287 18.54 23.59 11.23
N LYS A 288 18.30 22.47 11.91
CA LYS A 288 19.22 21.88 12.88
C LYS A 288 20.54 21.45 12.24
N MET A 289 20.47 20.82 11.07
CA MET A 289 21.66 20.44 10.31
C MET A 289 22.52 21.66 9.97
N LEU A 290 21.90 22.70 9.41
CA LEU A 290 22.61 23.94 9.03
C LEU A 290 23.20 24.63 10.24
N SER A 291 22.54 24.64 11.39
CA SER A 291 23.08 25.22 12.63
C SER A 291 24.27 24.42 13.19
N ASN A 292 24.39 23.17 12.88
CA ASN A 292 25.49 22.30 13.33
C ASN A 292 26.64 22.22 12.31
N CYS A 293 26.55 22.95 11.19
CA CYS A 293 27.64 23.01 10.22
C CYS A 293 28.78 23.87 10.76
N PRO A 294 30.03 23.38 10.75
CA PRO A 294 31.15 24.15 11.22
C PRO A 294 31.37 25.41 10.35
N PRO A 295 31.89 26.51 10.89
CA PRO A 295 32.17 27.70 10.11
C PRO A 295 33.11 27.40 8.92
N GLY A 296 32.68 27.75 7.70
CA GLY A 296 33.42 27.43 6.48
C GLY A 296 33.34 25.97 6.05
N GLY A 297 32.58 25.14 6.75
CA GLY A 297 32.30 23.76 6.37
C GLY A 297 31.18 23.64 5.35
N ILE A 298 30.97 22.42 4.90
CA ILE A 298 29.92 22.06 3.95
C ILE A 298 28.95 21.07 4.57
N SER A 299 27.73 21.10 4.04
CA SER A 299 26.63 20.22 4.42
C SER A 299 26.19 19.42 3.20
N MET A 300 26.30 18.11 3.25
CA MET A 300 25.81 17.23 2.20
C MET A 300 24.51 16.57 2.63
N THR A 301 23.58 16.49 1.71
CA THR A 301 22.31 15.79 1.92
C THR A 301 22.24 14.53 1.07
N VAL A 302 21.80 13.45 1.66
CA VAL A 302 21.57 12.18 0.96
C VAL A 302 20.08 11.84 0.97
N THR A 303 19.49 11.80 -0.20
CA THR A 303 18.20 11.14 -0.39
C THR A 303 18.44 9.64 -0.45
N GLY A 304 17.88 8.87 0.47
CA GLY A 304 18.19 7.47 0.56
C GLY A 304 16.96 6.54 0.47
N ASP A 305 17.15 5.43 -0.23
CA ASP A 305 16.19 4.31 -0.28
C ASP A 305 16.90 3.06 0.23
N ASN A 306 16.30 2.40 1.20
CA ASN A 306 16.82 1.13 1.69
C ASN A 306 16.32 -0.02 0.80
N THR A 307 17.26 -0.67 0.13
CA THR A 307 16.92 -1.76 -0.81
C THR A 307 16.55 -3.03 -0.07
N LYS A 308 15.55 -3.72 -0.59
CA LYS A 308 15.12 -5.03 -0.06
C LYS A 308 14.78 -5.01 1.43
N TRP A 309 14.24 -3.90 1.92
CA TRP A 309 13.88 -3.71 3.32
C TRP A 309 13.10 -4.88 3.89
N ASN A 310 12.01 -5.27 3.24
CA ASN A 310 11.15 -6.36 3.73
C ASN A 310 11.76 -7.75 3.61
N GLU A 311 12.63 -7.97 2.62
CA GLU A 311 13.29 -9.28 2.43
C GLU A 311 14.49 -9.48 3.34
N CYS A 312 15.18 -8.40 3.74
CA CYS A 312 16.43 -8.48 4.49
C CYS A 312 16.28 -8.31 6.00
N LEU A 313 15.26 -7.57 6.48
CA LEU A 313 15.09 -7.39 7.91
C LEU A 313 14.81 -8.73 8.62
N ASN A 314 15.57 -8.99 9.70
CA ASN A 314 15.56 -10.25 10.41
C ASN A 314 14.64 -10.19 11.65
N PRO A 315 13.56 -11.01 11.75
CA PRO A 315 12.68 -11.04 12.91
C PRO A 315 13.37 -11.29 14.26
N ARG A 316 14.52 -12.00 14.27
CA ARG A 316 15.28 -12.23 15.51
C ARG A 316 15.93 -10.96 16.04
N ILE A 317 16.30 -10.03 15.17
CA ILE A 317 16.76 -8.70 15.59
C ILE A 317 15.62 -7.95 16.31
N PHE A 318 14.39 -8.05 15.78
CA PHE A 318 13.23 -7.44 16.43
C PHE A 318 12.87 -8.09 17.77
N LEU A 319 13.16 -9.38 17.95
CA LEU A 319 13.06 -10.03 19.27
C LEU A 319 14.03 -9.37 20.25
N ALA A 320 15.30 -9.28 19.90
CA ALA A 320 16.31 -8.65 20.74
C ALA A 320 15.98 -7.17 21.03
N MET A 321 15.48 -6.44 20.04
CA MET A 321 15.02 -5.06 20.22
C MET A 321 13.87 -4.97 21.23
N THR A 322 12.84 -5.82 21.10
CA THR A 322 11.70 -5.81 22.04
C THR A 322 12.14 -6.17 23.46
N GLU A 323 13.02 -7.14 23.62
CA GLU A 323 13.58 -7.52 24.91
C GLU A 323 14.40 -6.39 25.54
N ARG A 324 15.22 -5.68 24.73
CA ARG A 324 16.00 -4.52 25.21
C ARG A 324 15.11 -3.35 25.61
N ILE A 325 14.14 -3.00 24.77
CA ILE A 325 13.22 -1.87 24.99
C ILE A 325 12.37 -2.10 26.25
N THR A 326 11.93 -3.35 26.48
CA THR A 326 11.05 -3.69 27.62
C THR A 326 11.82 -4.23 28.82
N ARG A 327 13.15 -4.12 28.86
CA ARG A 327 14.01 -4.70 29.92
C ARG A 327 13.55 -4.33 31.33
N ASP A 328 13.18 -3.08 31.54
CA ASP A 328 12.78 -2.54 32.83
C ASP A 328 11.28 -2.63 33.11
N SER A 329 10.54 -3.31 32.22
CA SER A 329 9.11 -3.56 32.37
C SER A 329 8.83 -4.84 33.18
N PRO A 330 7.59 -5.01 33.69
CA PRO A 330 7.18 -6.28 34.31
C PRO A 330 7.40 -7.47 33.37
N VAL A 331 7.84 -8.60 33.93
CA VAL A 331 8.19 -9.81 33.17
C VAL A 331 7.08 -10.24 32.21
N TRP A 332 5.83 -10.22 32.66
CA TRP A 332 4.69 -10.61 31.83
C TRP A 332 4.54 -9.74 30.57
N PHE A 333 4.80 -8.43 30.67
CA PHE A 333 4.69 -7.52 29.51
C PHE A 333 5.85 -7.71 28.54
N ARG A 334 7.06 -7.90 29.05
CA ARG A 334 8.23 -8.25 28.25
C ARG A 334 8.00 -9.54 27.46
N ASP A 335 7.54 -10.60 28.14
CA ASP A 335 7.24 -11.87 27.51
C ASP A 335 6.14 -11.73 26.47
N PHE A 336 5.09 -10.96 26.76
CA PHE A 336 4.02 -10.67 25.83
C PHE A 336 4.51 -9.98 24.54
N CYS A 337 5.38 -8.97 24.67
CA CYS A 337 5.96 -8.27 23.51
C CYS A 337 6.90 -9.18 22.69
N SER A 338 7.57 -10.12 23.33
CA SER A 338 8.49 -11.05 22.66
C SER A 338 7.77 -12.10 21.80
N ILE A 339 6.49 -12.38 22.06
CA ILE A 339 5.72 -13.39 21.32
C ILE A 339 5.60 -13.02 19.84
N ALA A 340 5.32 -11.76 19.50
CA ALA A 340 5.13 -11.34 18.11
C ALA A 340 6.36 -11.61 17.22
N PRO A 341 7.58 -11.20 17.56
CA PRO A 341 8.79 -11.55 16.80
C PRO A 341 9.06 -13.05 16.74
N VAL A 342 8.78 -13.81 17.81
CA VAL A 342 8.94 -15.27 17.83
C VAL A 342 7.99 -15.94 16.83
N LEU A 343 6.70 -15.59 16.86
CA LEU A 343 5.73 -16.12 15.89
C LEU A 343 6.13 -15.73 14.48
N PHE A 344 6.63 -14.51 14.30
CA PHE A 344 7.03 -14.01 12.99
C PHE A 344 8.31 -14.67 12.46
N SER A 345 9.22 -15.06 13.33
CA SER A 345 10.40 -15.87 12.97
C SER A 345 10.03 -17.27 12.45
N ASN A 346 8.86 -17.78 12.85
CA ASN A 346 8.37 -19.10 12.46
C ASN A 346 7.28 -19.04 11.37
N LYS A 347 7.13 -17.90 10.68
CA LYS A 347 6.10 -17.71 9.67
C LYS A 347 6.28 -18.59 8.44
N ILE A 348 5.16 -18.92 7.84
CA ILE A 348 5.06 -19.71 6.62
C ILE A 348 4.35 -18.88 5.54
N ALA A 349 4.93 -18.75 4.36
CA ALA A 349 4.34 -18.04 3.25
C ALA A 349 3.42 -18.95 2.43
N ARG A 350 2.16 -18.58 2.25
CA ARG A 350 1.26 -19.19 1.27
C ARG A 350 1.47 -18.55 -0.09
N LEU A 351 1.74 -19.36 -1.10
CA LEU A 351 2.22 -18.91 -2.41
C LEU A 351 1.13 -18.42 -3.38
N GLY A 352 -0.12 -18.35 -2.94
CA GLY A 352 -1.24 -17.89 -3.75
C GLY A 352 -1.92 -19.01 -4.54
N LYS A 353 -2.48 -18.71 -5.73
CA LYS A 353 -3.37 -19.64 -6.45
C LYS A 353 -2.67 -20.64 -7.39
N GLY A 354 -1.37 -20.47 -7.64
CA GLY A 354 -0.63 -21.32 -8.57
C GLY A 354 -0.32 -20.65 -9.92
N PHE A 355 0.29 -21.42 -10.82
CA PHE A 355 0.70 -20.95 -12.14
C PHE A 355 -0.29 -21.34 -13.23
N MET A 356 -0.38 -20.46 -14.26
CA MET A 356 -1.09 -20.78 -15.48
C MET A 356 -0.13 -21.46 -16.46
N ILE A 357 -0.53 -22.66 -16.92
CA ILE A 357 0.15 -23.36 -18.03
C ILE A 357 -0.67 -23.18 -19.30
N THR A 358 0.01 -22.84 -20.39
CA THR A 358 -0.60 -22.77 -21.71
C THR A 358 -0.10 -23.95 -22.54
N SER A 359 -1.00 -24.66 -23.24
CA SER A 359 -0.61 -25.74 -24.15
C SER A 359 0.28 -25.17 -25.29
N LYS A 360 1.10 -26.05 -25.90
CA LYS A 360 1.93 -25.69 -27.08
C LYS A 360 1.10 -25.02 -28.19
N THR A 361 -0.16 -25.41 -28.33
CA THR A 361 -1.10 -24.85 -29.33
C THR A 361 -1.77 -23.55 -28.88
N LYS A 362 -1.46 -23.03 -27.67
CA LYS A 362 -2.08 -21.86 -27.02
C LYS A 362 -3.61 -21.92 -26.88
N ARG A 363 -4.23 -23.07 -27.17
CA ARG A 363 -5.70 -23.24 -27.13
C ARG A 363 -6.22 -23.63 -25.75
N LEU A 364 -5.40 -24.29 -24.94
CA LEU A 364 -5.78 -24.72 -23.59
C LEU A 364 -4.92 -24.01 -22.56
N LYS A 365 -5.57 -23.43 -21.58
CA LYS A 365 -4.96 -22.85 -20.37
C LYS A 365 -5.42 -23.68 -19.17
N ALA A 366 -4.48 -24.15 -18.37
CA ALA A 366 -4.75 -24.82 -17.12
C ALA A 366 -4.03 -24.10 -15.98
N GLN A 367 -4.72 -23.95 -14.87
CA GLN A 367 -4.10 -23.42 -13.64
C GLN A 367 -3.63 -24.60 -12.81
N ILE A 368 -2.34 -24.63 -12.48
CA ILE A 368 -1.77 -25.60 -11.56
C ILE A 368 -1.79 -24.98 -10.16
N PRO A 369 -2.57 -25.55 -9.22
CA PRO A 369 -2.60 -25.08 -7.84
C PRO A 369 -1.22 -25.15 -7.19
N CYS A 370 -0.96 -24.27 -6.22
CA CYS A 370 0.34 -24.26 -5.52
C CYS A 370 0.72 -25.60 -4.87
N PRO A 371 -0.18 -26.36 -4.24
CA PRO A 371 0.16 -27.70 -3.74
C PRO A 371 0.68 -28.66 -4.81
N ASP A 372 0.19 -28.52 -6.04
CA ASP A 372 0.50 -29.43 -7.14
C ASP A 372 1.69 -28.97 -8.01
N LEU A 373 2.42 -27.91 -7.61
CA LEU A 373 3.51 -27.35 -8.43
C LEU A 373 4.61 -28.36 -8.76
N PHE A 374 4.90 -29.27 -7.86
CA PHE A 374 5.92 -30.32 -8.02
C PHE A 374 5.35 -31.71 -8.37
N SER A 375 4.05 -31.87 -8.47
CA SER A 375 3.40 -33.09 -8.95
C SER A 375 3.51 -33.24 -10.48
N ILE A 376 3.84 -32.15 -11.17
CA ILE A 376 4.04 -32.10 -12.61
C ILE A 376 5.54 -32.03 -12.91
N PRO A 377 6.03 -32.78 -13.91
CA PRO A 377 7.43 -32.71 -14.33
C PRO A 377 7.85 -31.27 -14.66
N LEU A 378 8.98 -30.84 -14.11
CA LEU A 378 9.47 -29.45 -14.26
C LEU A 378 9.68 -29.04 -15.73
N GLU A 379 9.89 -30.01 -16.62
CA GLU A 379 10.06 -29.82 -18.06
C GLU A 379 8.81 -29.26 -18.76
N ARG A 380 7.64 -29.39 -18.12
CA ARG A 380 6.39 -28.82 -18.64
C ARG A 380 6.25 -27.32 -18.40
N TYR A 381 7.03 -26.78 -17.48
CA TYR A 381 7.10 -25.34 -17.25
C TYR A 381 8.08 -24.67 -18.22
N ASN A 382 7.85 -23.37 -18.50
CA ASN A 382 8.82 -22.58 -19.25
C ASN A 382 10.14 -22.46 -18.47
N GLU A 383 11.20 -22.08 -19.14
CA GLU A 383 12.56 -22.07 -18.58
C GLU A 383 12.67 -21.18 -17.34
N GLU A 384 12.09 -19.97 -17.37
CA GLU A 384 12.09 -19.04 -16.25
C GLU A 384 11.37 -19.61 -15.02
N THR A 385 10.16 -20.15 -15.21
CA THR A 385 9.39 -20.76 -14.11
C THR A 385 10.12 -22.00 -13.57
N ARG A 386 10.71 -22.80 -14.43
CA ARG A 386 11.49 -23.99 -14.04
C ARG A 386 12.68 -23.61 -13.16
N ALA A 387 13.42 -22.56 -13.54
CA ALA A 387 14.54 -22.06 -12.75
C ALA A 387 14.09 -21.61 -11.36
N LYS A 388 12.98 -20.86 -11.28
CA LYS A 388 12.38 -20.42 -10.01
C LYS A 388 11.92 -21.60 -9.14
N LEU A 389 11.23 -22.57 -9.72
CA LEU A 389 10.77 -23.74 -8.97
C LEU A 389 11.93 -24.60 -8.45
N LYS A 390 13.02 -24.74 -9.20
CA LYS A 390 14.23 -25.44 -8.71
C LYS A 390 14.79 -24.76 -7.45
N LYS A 391 14.85 -23.41 -7.43
CA LYS A 391 15.32 -22.64 -6.27
C LYS A 391 14.33 -22.70 -5.09
N LEU A 392 13.04 -22.77 -5.37
CA LEU A 392 12.00 -22.85 -4.34
C LEU A 392 11.93 -24.22 -3.65
N LYS A 393 12.28 -25.30 -4.37
CA LYS A 393 12.07 -26.69 -3.93
C LYS A 393 12.58 -27.00 -2.52
N PRO A 394 13.74 -26.52 -2.05
CA PRO A 394 14.24 -26.80 -0.69
C PRO A 394 13.38 -26.25 0.43
N PHE A 395 12.59 -25.21 0.15
CA PHE A 395 11.75 -24.49 1.12
C PHE A 395 10.27 -24.78 0.98
N PHE A 396 9.91 -25.54 -0.04
CA PHE A 396 8.52 -25.81 -0.38
C PHE A 396 7.94 -26.91 0.51
N ASN A 397 6.72 -26.69 0.99
CA ASN A 397 5.95 -27.64 1.77
C ASN A 397 4.78 -28.17 0.92
N GLU A 398 4.35 -29.42 1.13
CA GLU A 398 3.33 -30.13 0.35
C GLU A 398 1.97 -29.40 0.26
N GLU A 399 1.66 -28.54 1.23
CA GLU A 399 0.43 -27.75 1.24
C GLU A 399 0.43 -26.51 0.31
N GLY A 400 1.44 -26.35 -0.52
CA GLY A 400 1.59 -25.16 -1.37
C GLY A 400 2.03 -23.93 -0.59
N THR A 401 2.78 -24.14 0.47
CA THR A 401 3.40 -23.14 1.32
C THR A 401 4.91 -23.22 1.23
N ALA A 402 5.59 -22.18 1.68
CA ALA A 402 7.05 -22.16 1.76
C ALA A 402 7.49 -21.60 3.11
N SER A 403 8.53 -22.19 3.70
CA SER A 403 9.16 -21.66 4.91
C SER A 403 9.81 -20.31 4.62
N LEU A 404 9.63 -19.35 5.51
CA LEU A 404 10.13 -17.99 5.34
C LEU A 404 10.53 -17.36 6.68
N SER A 405 11.54 -17.90 7.33
CA SER A 405 12.03 -17.38 8.62
C SER A 405 12.67 -16.00 8.52
N PRO A 406 13.61 -15.73 7.59
CA PRO A 406 14.15 -14.39 7.44
C PRO A 406 13.15 -13.47 6.72
N GLY A 407 13.40 -12.17 6.78
CA GLY A 407 12.56 -11.17 6.15
C GLY A 407 11.27 -10.87 6.91
N MET A 408 10.74 -9.67 6.73
CA MET A 408 9.57 -9.17 7.46
C MET A 408 8.28 -9.22 6.67
N MET A 409 8.29 -9.44 5.40
CA MET A 409 7.15 -9.27 4.50
C MET A 409 6.55 -7.85 4.54
N MET A 410 6.10 -7.35 3.43
CA MET A 410 5.62 -5.98 3.30
C MET A 410 4.40 -5.71 4.19
N GLY A 411 4.49 -4.61 4.97
CA GLY A 411 3.40 -4.10 5.80
C GLY A 411 3.40 -4.61 7.26
N MET A 412 4.47 -5.27 7.69
CA MET A 412 4.61 -5.76 9.07
C MET A 412 5.75 -5.02 9.79
N PHE A 413 5.56 -4.73 11.08
CA PHE A 413 6.53 -4.06 11.96
C PHE A 413 7.13 -2.76 11.40
N ASN A 414 6.32 -1.92 10.78
CA ASN A 414 6.80 -0.68 10.19
C ASN A 414 7.36 0.31 11.22
N MET A 415 6.69 0.44 12.37
CA MET A 415 7.16 1.33 13.43
C MET A 415 8.45 0.79 14.06
N LEU A 416 8.48 -0.49 14.39
CA LEU A 416 9.66 -1.09 15.01
C LEU A 416 10.88 -1.05 14.07
N SER A 417 10.69 -1.25 12.78
CA SER A 417 11.76 -1.11 11.79
C SER A 417 12.23 0.34 11.62
N THR A 418 11.34 1.31 11.81
CA THR A 418 11.71 2.73 11.86
C THR A 418 12.57 3.02 13.09
N VAL A 419 12.24 2.45 14.25
CA VAL A 419 13.09 2.57 15.47
C VAL A 419 14.50 2.06 15.18
N LEU A 420 14.66 0.93 14.49
CA LEU A 420 15.97 0.40 14.10
C LEU A 420 16.74 1.40 13.21
N GLY A 421 16.07 1.99 12.22
CA GLY A 421 16.70 2.99 11.33
C GLY A 421 17.07 4.28 12.06
N VAL A 422 16.24 4.74 13.02
CA VAL A 422 16.58 5.90 13.87
C VAL A 422 17.75 5.56 14.81
N ALA A 423 17.81 4.35 15.34
CA ALA A 423 18.96 3.89 16.15
C ALA A 423 20.26 3.94 15.32
N ALA A 424 20.22 3.60 14.03
CA ALA A 424 21.35 3.72 13.13
C ALA A 424 21.82 5.19 12.98
N LEU A 425 20.87 6.14 12.91
CA LEU A 425 21.19 7.58 12.87
C LEU A 425 21.81 8.07 14.18
N GLY A 426 21.43 7.48 15.32
CA GLY A 426 21.96 7.80 16.65
C GLY A 426 23.41 7.35 16.88
N ILE A 427 23.94 6.42 16.09
CA ILE A 427 25.35 6.00 16.18
C ILE A 427 26.23 7.11 15.60
N LYS A 428 26.29 8.22 16.29
CA LYS A 428 27.14 9.35 15.91
C LYS A 428 28.58 9.09 16.31
N ASN A 429 29.48 9.15 15.33
CA ASN A 429 30.93 9.27 15.49
C ASN A 429 31.59 8.54 16.68
N ILE A 430 31.89 7.28 16.50
CA ILE A 430 32.79 6.56 17.37
C ILE A 430 34.23 7.03 17.04
N GLY A 431 34.77 7.96 17.84
CA GLY A 431 36.12 8.48 17.71
C GLY A 431 36.18 9.94 17.23
N ASN A 432 37.39 10.52 17.19
CA ASN A 432 37.69 11.89 16.74
C ASN A 432 37.52 12.04 15.22
N LYS A 433 36.28 11.87 14.71
CA LYS A 433 36.01 12.02 13.30
C LYS A 433 35.60 13.48 12.98
N GLU A 434 36.10 14.00 11.85
CA GLU A 434 35.93 15.38 11.42
C GLU A 434 34.55 15.61 10.75
N TYR A 435 33.59 14.72 10.92
CA TYR A 435 32.21 14.83 10.39
C TYR A 435 31.14 14.50 11.42
N LEU A 436 29.97 15.09 11.22
CA LEU A 436 28.77 14.82 12.01
C LEU A 436 27.63 14.48 11.05
N TRP A 437 26.86 13.43 11.38
CA TRP A 437 25.62 13.15 10.65
C TRP A 437 24.40 13.22 11.56
N ASP A 438 23.26 13.50 10.96
CA ASP A 438 21.92 13.39 11.52
C ASP A 438 20.96 13.05 10.36
N GLY A 439 19.69 12.83 10.62
CA GLY A 439 18.76 12.52 9.53
C GLY A 439 17.35 12.24 9.97
N LEU A 440 16.59 11.72 9.01
CA LEU A 440 15.20 11.30 9.17
C LEU A 440 15.04 9.88 8.63
N GLN A 441 14.28 9.05 9.34
CA GLN A 441 13.97 7.68 8.94
C GLN A 441 12.47 7.44 8.91
N SER A 442 11.96 6.81 7.85
CA SER A 442 10.56 6.43 7.72
C SER A 442 10.43 5.08 6.98
N SER A 443 10.41 3.97 7.72
CA SER A 443 10.46 2.63 7.13
C SER A 443 11.68 2.46 6.23
N ASP A 444 11.50 2.22 4.93
CA ASP A 444 12.57 2.07 3.94
C ASP A 444 13.15 3.38 3.40
N ASP A 445 12.49 4.51 3.61
CA ASP A 445 12.97 5.82 3.18
C ASP A 445 13.76 6.52 4.28
N PHE A 446 14.90 7.12 3.93
CA PHE A 446 15.68 7.96 4.83
C PHE A 446 16.22 9.22 4.14
N ALA A 447 16.46 10.25 4.91
CA ALA A 447 17.25 11.40 4.53
C ALA A 447 18.40 11.53 5.51
N LEU A 448 19.63 11.57 5.02
CA LEU A 448 20.83 11.72 5.82
C LEU A 448 21.45 13.11 5.53
N PHE A 449 21.88 13.76 6.58
CA PHE A 449 22.59 15.02 6.54
C PHE A 449 23.97 14.84 7.12
N VAL A 450 25.03 15.22 6.41
CA VAL A 450 26.40 15.08 6.86
C VAL A 450 27.09 16.42 6.77
N ASN A 451 27.65 16.87 7.88
CA ASN A 451 28.40 18.11 8.01
C ASN A 451 29.88 17.81 8.20
N ALA A 452 30.74 18.45 7.45
CA ALA A 452 32.20 18.36 7.60
C ALA A 452 32.86 19.61 7.06
N LYS A 453 34.19 19.68 7.17
CA LYS A 453 34.98 20.82 6.63
C LYS A 453 35.07 20.84 5.10
N ASP A 454 35.02 19.65 4.46
CA ASP A 454 35.15 19.47 3.02
C ASP A 454 34.33 18.29 2.51
N GLU A 455 34.22 18.18 1.18
CA GLU A 455 33.42 17.13 0.50
C GLU A 455 33.98 15.73 0.75
N GLU A 456 35.30 15.56 0.76
CA GLU A 456 35.91 14.24 0.95
C GLU A 456 35.59 13.70 2.32
N THR A 457 35.67 14.52 3.37
CA THR A 457 35.29 14.17 4.74
C THR A 457 33.79 13.91 4.88
N CYS A 458 32.92 14.63 4.16
CA CYS A 458 31.49 14.31 4.10
C CYS A 458 31.25 12.93 3.48
N MET A 459 31.95 12.60 2.40
CA MET A 459 31.83 11.29 1.74
C MET A 459 32.33 10.15 2.62
N GLU A 460 33.36 10.37 3.44
CA GLU A 460 33.76 9.41 4.47
C GLU A 460 32.64 9.17 5.48
N GLY A 461 32.00 10.24 5.97
CA GLY A 461 30.87 10.15 6.87
C GLY A 461 29.70 9.36 6.27
N ILE A 462 29.37 9.60 5.00
CA ILE A 462 28.33 8.84 4.28
C ILE A 462 28.71 7.36 4.18
N ASN A 463 29.95 7.03 3.86
CA ASN A 463 30.42 5.65 3.78
C ASN A 463 30.40 4.93 5.14
N ASP A 464 30.74 5.63 6.20
CA ASP A 464 30.70 5.08 7.55
C ASP A 464 29.27 4.84 8.03
N PHE A 465 28.36 5.75 7.71
CA PHE A 465 26.94 5.51 7.94
C PHE A 465 26.44 4.28 7.16
N TYR A 466 26.89 4.11 5.94
CA TYR A 466 26.58 2.93 5.13
C TYR A 466 27.04 1.62 5.79
N ARG A 467 28.27 1.61 6.32
CA ARG A 467 28.83 0.45 7.05
C ARG A 467 28.04 0.18 8.33
N THR A 468 27.70 1.22 9.08
CA THR A 468 26.87 1.13 10.27
C THR A 468 25.52 0.50 9.96
N CYS A 469 24.83 0.98 8.94
CA CYS A 469 23.56 0.40 8.50
C CYS A 469 23.70 -1.10 8.17
N LYS A 470 24.77 -1.52 7.49
CA LYS A 470 25.00 -2.94 7.19
C LYS A 470 25.14 -3.80 8.43
N LEU A 471 25.82 -3.33 9.47
CA LEU A 471 25.95 -4.04 10.75
C LEU A 471 24.59 -4.28 11.40
N LEU A 472 23.64 -3.37 11.20
CA LEU A 472 22.27 -3.46 11.71
C LEU A 472 21.32 -4.24 10.77
N GLY A 473 21.81 -4.77 9.66
CA GLY A 473 20.99 -5.47 8.66
C GLY A 473 20.20 -4.55 7.72
N ILE A 474 20.55 -3.27 7.69
CA ILE A 474 19.95 -2.26 6.82
C ILE A 474 20.79 -2.12 5.55
N ASN A 475 20.18 -2.26 4.39
CA ASN A 475 20.85 -2.23 3.11
C ASN A 475 20.45 -1.01 2.29
N MET A 476 21.37 -0.07 2.14
CA MET A 476 21.14 1.12 1.34
C MET A 476 21.24 0.82 -0.17
N SER A 477 20.44 1.51 -0.96
CA SER A 477 20.41 1.34 -2.41
C SER A 477 21.32 2.36 -3.10
N LYS A 478 22.50 1.96 -3.54
CA LYS A 478 23.39 2.84 -4.32
C LYS A 478 22.73 3.38 -5.62
N LYS A 479 21.78 2.65 -6.19
CA LYS A 479 21.12 3.03 -7.44
C LYS A 479 20.04 4.09 -7.26
N LYS A 480 19.52 4.23 -6.03
CA LYS A 480 18.39 5.11 -5.72
C LYS A 480 18.70 6.14 -4.63
N SER A 481 19.92 6.10 -4.10
CA SER A 481 20.38 7.11 -3.16
C SER A 481 21.20 8.15 -3.90
N TYR A 482 20.91 9.41 -3.62
CA TYR A 482 21.55 10.56 -4.26
C TYR A 482 22.15 11.47 -3.20
N CYS A 483 23.34 11.96 -3.48
CA CYS A 483 24.03 12.91 -2.64
C CYS A 483 24.05 14.28 -3.32
N ASN A 484 23.75 15.33 -2.58
CA ASN A 484 23.74 16.71 -3.07
C ASN A 484 24.40 17.65 -2.05
N GLU A 485 25.24 18.57 -2.54
CA GLU A 485 25.83 19.64 -1.74
C GLU A 485 24.84 20.76 -1.39
N THR A 486 23.81 20.94 -2.21
CA THR A 486 22.94 22.14 -2.19
C THR A 486 21.73 22.00 -1.30
N GLY A 487 21.67 21.02 -0.41
CA GLY A 487 20.53 20.84 0.48
C GLY A 487 19.22 20.43 -0.22
N MET A 488 19.30 19.92 -1.46
CA MET A 488 18.16 19.39 -2.17
C MET A 488 18.02 17.90 -1.91
N PHE A 489 16.87 17.46 -1.42
CA PHE A 489 16.61 16.04 -1.16
C PHE A 489 15.14 15.69 -1.24
N GLU A 490 14.87 14.39 -1.32
CA GLU A 490 13.52 13.80 -1.25
C GLU A 490 13.44 12.90 -0.02
N PHE A 491 12.33 13.00 0.69
CA PHE A 491 12.00 12.14 1.82
C PHE A 491 10.51 11.78 1.80
N THR A 492 10.21 10.51 1.61
CA THR A 492 8.82 9.99 1.56
C THR A 492 7.91 10.73 0.57
N SER A 493 8.41 10.93 -0.65
CA SER A 493 7.74 11.69 -1.73
C SER A 493 7.51 13.17 -1.40
N MET A 494 8.20 13.73 -0.42
CA MET A 494 8.31 15.16 -0.20
C MET A 494 9.67 15.65 -0.66
N PHE A 495 9.69 16.75 -1.38
CA PHE A 495 10.88 17.33 -1.99
C PHE A 495 11.22 18.63 -1.27
N TYR A 496 12.45 18.72 -0.82
CA TYR A 496 13.01 19.91 -0.22
C TYR A 496 13.99 20.55 -1.18
N ARG A 497 13.87 21.86 -1.37
CA ARG A 497 14.82 22.68 -2.10
C ARG A 497 14.77 24.13 -1.61
N ASP A 498 15.90 24.69 -1.22
CA ASP A 498 16.06 26.11 -0.88
C ASP A 498 15.00 26.64 0.11
N GLY A 499 14.72 25.89 1.17
CA GLY A 499 13.70 26.24 2.17
C GLY A 499 12.26 25.93 1.76
N PHE A 500 12.04 25.42 0.55
CA PHE A 500 10.72 25.08 0.04
C PHE A 500 10.45 23.57 0.10
N VAL A 501 9.35 23.18 0.76
CA VAL A 501 8.92 21.78 0.85
C VAL A 501 7.65 21.58 0.04
N SER A 502 7.67 20.72 -0.94
CA SER A 502 6.51 20.34 -1.71
C SER A 502 6.35 18.83 -1.79
N ASN A 503 5.11 18.36 -1.83
CA ASN A 503 4.83 17.02 -2.27
C ASN A 503 4.78 17.00 -3.79
N PHE A 504 4.95 15.81 -4.35
CA PHE A 504 4.98 15.63 -5.78
C PHE A 504 3.58 15.73 -6.39
N ALA A 505 3.20 16.92 -6.90
CA ALA A 505 1.90 17.15 -7.54
C ALA A 505 1.76 16.46 -8.90
N MET A 506 2.87 16.07 -9.55
CA MET A 506 2.83 15.32 -10.82
C MET A 506 2.63 13.81 -10.66
N GLU A 507 2.68 13.24 -9.46
CA GLU A 507 1.97 12.00 -9.26
C GLU A 507 0.51 12.33 -9.48
N LEU A 508 0.07 12.32 -10.74
CA LEU A 508 -1.33 12.53 -11.07
C LEU A 508 -2.13 11.66 -10.12
N PRO A 509 -2.76 12.25 -9.09
CA PRO A 509 -3.65 11.47 -8.28
C PRO A 509 -4.63 10.85 -9.25
N SER A 510 -5.07 9.64 -9.01
CA SER A 510 -6.14 9.09 -9.81
C SER A 510 -7.34 10.01 -9.62
N PHE A 511 -7.56 10.93 -10.56
CA PHE A 511 -8.74 11.77 -10.58
C PHE A 511 -10.01 10.97 -10.87
N GLY A 512 -9.90 9.65 -10.95
CA GLY A 512 -11.02 8.78 -11.15
C GLY A 512 -11.79 8.52 -9.86
N VAL A 513 -13.03 8.09 -10.02
CA VAL A 513 -13.87 7.66 -8.92
C VAL A 513 -13.31 6.42 -8.25
N ALA A 514 -13.39 6.36 -6.91
CA ALA A 514 -12.87 5.22 -6.15
C ALA A 514 -13.74 3.96 -6.29
N GLY A 515 -15.00 4.09 -6.76
CA GLY A 515 -15.93 2.98 -6.96
C GLY A 515 -16.62 2.49 -5.69
N VAL A 516 -16.71 3.35 -4.68
CA VAL A 516 -17.41 3.04 -3.42
C VAL A 516 -18.93 3.26 -3.61
N ASN A 517 -19.33 4.49 -3.77
CA ASN A 517 -20.68 4.92 -4.13
C ASN A 517 -20.63 6.39 -4.57
N GLU A 518 -21.73 6.92 -5.09
CA GLU A 518 -21.79 8.27 -5.63
C GLU A 518 -21.44 9.33 -4.59
N SER A 519 -22.02 9.25 -3.40
CA SER A 519 -21.80 10.24 -2.32
C SER A 519 -20.37 10.21 -1.81
N ALA A 520 -19.86 9.02 -1.50
CA ALA A 520 -18.50 8.84 -0.99
C ALA A 520 -17.44 9.23 -2.04
N ASP A 521 -17.64 8.88 -3.30
CA ASP A 521 -16.69 9.19 -4.37
C ASP A 521 -16.61 10.68 -4.65
N MET A 522 -17.73 11.40 -4.57
CA MET A 522 -17.73 12.86 -4.69
C MET A 522 -16.91 13.50 -3.58
N ALA A 523 -17.15 13.10 -2.34
CA ALA A 523 -16.41 13.61 -1.17
C ALA A 523 -14.91 13.27 -1.25
N ILE A 524 -14.57 12.04 -1.62
CA ILE A 524 -13.18 11.58 -1.78
C ILE A 524 -12.49 12.38 -2.87
N GLY A 525 -13.11 12.55 -4.04
CA GLY A 525 -12.52 13.27 -5.17
C GLY A 525 -12.24 14.73 -4.85
N MET A 526 -13.20 15.43 -4.25
CA MET A 526 -13.02 16.83 -3.86
C MET A 526 -11.96 16.98 -2.75
N THR A 527 -11.91 16.05 -1.80
CA THR A 527 -10.88 16.03 -0.75
C THR A 527 -9.49 15.80 -1.32
N ILE A 528 -9.33 14.91 -2.30
CA ILE A 528 -8.05 14.67 -2.97
C ILE A 528 -7.57 15.95 -3.67
N ILE A 529 -8.43 16.62 -4.41
CA ILE A 529 -8.08 17.88 -5.11
C ILE A 529 -7.69 18.95 -4.09
N LYS A 530 -8.50 19.12 -3.03
CA LYS A 530 -8.19 20.06 -1.93
C LYS A 530 -6.82 19.78 -1.32
N ASN A 531 -6.53 18.52 -0.98
CA ASN A 531 -5.26 18.15 -0.36
C ASN A 531 -4.07 18.38 -1.30
N ASN A 532 -4.26 18.15 -2.60
CA ASN A 532 -3.22 18.45 -3.58
C ASN A 532 -2.95 19.95 -3.71
N MET A 533 -3.99 20.80 -3.64
CA MET A 533 -3.81 22.25 -3.61
C MET A 533 -3.06 22.72 -2.36
N ILE A 534 -3.47 22.22 -1.18
CA ILE A 534 -2.96 22.71 0.10
C ILE A 534 -1.57 22.13 0.39
N ASN A 535 -1.39 20.83 0.15
CA ASN A 535 -0.25 20.08 0.63
C ASN A 535 0.76 19.72 -0.45
N ASN A 536 0.35 19.69 -1.71
CA ASN A 536 1.15 19.10 -2.80
C ASN A 536 1.54 20.10 -3.90
N GLY A 537 1.33 21.39 -3.66
CA GLY A 537 1.73 22.44 -4.58
C GLY A 537 0.94 22.49 -5.90
N MET A 538 -0.28 21.93 -5.94
CA MET A 538 -1.14 22.03 -7.12
C MET A 538 -1.64 23.48 -7.26
N GLY A 539 -1.36 24.10 -8.41
CA GLY A 539 -1.80 25.47 -8.70
C GLY A 539 -3.32 25.56 -8.90
N PRO A 540 -3.91 26.75 -8.71
CA PRO A 540 -5.35 26.94 -8.83
C PRO A 540 -5.94 26.57 -10.22
N ALA A 541 -5.23 26.86 -11.29
CA ALA A 541 -5.66 26.53 -12.65
C ALA A 541 -5.71 25.00 -12.85
N THR A 542 -4.68 24.30 -12.40
CA THR A 542 -4.60 22.84 -12.44
C THR A 542 -5.70 22.22 -11.58
N ALA A 543 -5.94 22.75 -10.39
CA ALA A 543 -6.98 22.27 -9.48
C ALA A 543 -8.39 22.46 -10.07
N GLN A 544 -8.66 23.60 -10.71
CA GLN A 544 -9.93 23.84 -11.39
C GLN A 544 -10.15 22.87 -12.56
N THR A 545 -9.11 22.57 -13.32
CA THR A 545 -9.14 21.54 -14.37
C THR A 545 -9.39 20.15 -13.79
N ALA A 546 -8.73 19.83 -12.67
CA ALA A 546 -8.93 18.56 -11.98
C ALA A 546 -10.36 18.35 -11.49
N ILE A 547 -11.04 19.40 -11.01
CA ILE A 547 -12.47 19.35 -10.66
C ILE A 547 -13.30 18.95 -11.87
N GLN A 548 -13.08 19.59 -13.01
CA GLN A 548 -13.84 19.32 -14.22
C GLN A 548 -13.61 17.89 -14.74
N LEU A 549 -12.38 17.43 -14.73
CA LEU A 549 -12.01 16.07 -15.15
C LEU A 549 -12.61 15.02 -14.21
N PHE A 550 -12.55 15.25 -12.91
CA PHE A 550 -13.17 14.37 -11.94
C PHE A 550 -14.69 14.26 -12.17
N ILE A 551 -15.37 15.39 -12.36
CA ILE A 551 -16.82 15.41 -12.61
C ILE A 551 -17.15 14.71 -13.93
N ALA A 552 -16.33 14.86 -14.96
CA ALA A 552 -16.53 14.15 -16.23
C ALA A 552 -16.40 12.62 -16.03
N ASP A 553 -15.36 12.16 -15.34
CA ASP A 553 -15.18 10.73 -15.01
C ASP A 553 -16.30 10.20 -14.11
N TYR A 554 -16.73 10.99 -13.13
CA TYR A 554 -17.84 10.67 -12.24
C TYR A 554 -19.14 10.44 -13.03
N ARG A 555 -19.49 11.39 -13.90
CA ARG A 555 -20.66 11.28 -14.76
C ARG A 555 -20.61 10.09 -15.71
N TYR A 556 -19.45 9.83 -16.27
CA TYR A 556 -19.23 8.69 -17.16
C TYR A 556 -19.35 7.36 -16.41
N THR A 557 -18.71 7.25 -15.25
CA THR A 557 -18.67 6.01 -14.45
C THR A 557 -20.04 5.66 -13.90
N TYR A 558 -20.73 6.64 -13.33
CA TYR A 558 -22.07 6.45 -12.75
C TYR A 558 -23.21 6.65 -13.75
N LYS A 559 -22.90 6.98 -15.00
CA LYS A 559 -23.88 7.21 -16.06
C LYS A 559 -24.95 8.26 -15.68
N CYS A 560 -24.51 9.31 -14.98
CA CYS A 560 -25.35 10.38 -14.45
C CYS A 560 -25.00 11.74 -15.10
N HIS A 561 -25.12 11.83 -16.41
CA HIS A 561 -24.93 13.10 -17.13
C HIS A 561 -25.99 14.13 -16.75
N ARG A 562 -25.76 15.38 -17.05
CA ARG A 562 -26.76 16.45 -16.81
C ARG A 562 -28.10 16.09 -17.41
N GLY A 563 -29.17 16.46 -16.74
CA GLY A 563 -30.53 16.12 -17.14
C GLY A 563 -30.94 16.68 -18.51
N ASP A 564 -30.29 17.78 -18.98
CA ASP A 564 -30.47 18.38 -20.30
C ASP A 564 -29.58 17.74 -21.39
N SER A 565 -28.74 16.75 -21.02
CA SER A 565 -27.84 16.06 -21.97
C SER A 565 -28.62 15.24 -23.02
N LYS A 566 -28.03 15.14 -24.22
CA LYS A 566 -28.52 14.24 -25.27
C LYS A 566 -28.18 12.76 -25.05
N VAL A 567 -27.35 12.45 -24.04
CA VAL A 567 -26.97 11.07 -23.72
C VAL A 567 -28.21 10.28 -23.30
N GLU A 568 -28.27 9.03 -23.76
CA GLU A 568 -29.36 8.11 -23.44
C GLU A 568 -28.89 6.92 -22.65
N GLY A 569 -29.81 6.27 -21.94
CA GLY A 569 -29.56 5.11 -21.11
C GLY A 569 -30.63 4.92 -20.05
N LYS A 570 -30.70 3.77 -19.43
CA LYS A 570 -31.73 3.46 -18.42
C LYS A 570 -31.70 4.48 -17.27
N ARG A 571 -30.52 4.77 -16.73
CA ARG A 571 -30.36 5.75 -15.67
C ARG A 571 -30.67 7.17 -16.17
N MET A 572 -30.21 7.52 -17.36
CA MET A 572 -30.49 8.83 -17.94
C MET A 572 -31.96 9.08 -18.19
N LYS A 573 -32.76 8.04 -18.50
CA LYS A 573 -34.22 8.17 -18.61
C LYS A 573 -34.83 8.67 -17.30
N ILE A 574 -34.45 8.07 -16.18
CA ILE A 574 -34.89 8.46 -14.83
C ILE A 574 -34.41 9.88 -14.50
N ILE A 575 -33.15 10.19 -14.80
CA ILE A 575 -32.56 11.52 -14.56
C ILE A 575 -33.27 12.59 -15.37
N LYS A 576 -33.59 12.34 -16.64
CA LYS A 576 -34.34 13.28 -17.48
C LYS A 576 -35.75 13.53 -16.98
N GLU A 577 -36.44 12.47 -16.54
CA GLU A 577 -37.74 12.59 -15.89
C GLU A 577 -37.68 13.42 -14.61
N LEU A 578 -36.68 13.18 -13.75
CA LEU A 578 -36.47 14.00 -12.56
C LEU A 578 -36.16 15.45 -12.90
N TRP A 579 -35.32 15.68 -13.90
CA TRP A 579 -34.95 17.02 -14.38
C TRP A 579 -36.19 17.82 -14.89
N GLU A 580 -37.05 17.20 -15.67
CA GLU A 580 -38.27 17.82 -16.16
C GLU A 580 -39.27 18.14 -15.06
N ASN A 581 -39.39 17.26 -14.07
CA ASN A 581 -40.32 17.39 -12.94
C ASN A 581 -39.82 18.29 -11.81
N THR A 582 -38.57 18.74 -11.85
CA THR A 582 -37.97 19.52 -10.76
C THR A 582 -37.87 21.00 -11.18
N LYS A 583 -38.41 21.90 -10.36
CA LYS A 583 -38.33 23.36 -10.62
C LYS A 583 -36.93 23.91 -10.23
N GLY A 584 -36.35 23.46 -9.14
CA GLY A 584 -35.00 23.83 -8.65
C GLY A 584 -33.91 22.92 -9.20
N ARG A 585 -33.63 22.91 -10.47
CA ARG A 585 -32.67 22.04 -11.16
C ARG A 585 -31.25 22.23 -10.66
N ASP A 586 -30.88 23.44 -10.26
CA ASP A 586 -29.56 23.74 -9.68
C ASP A 586 -29.35 23.08 -8.31
N GLY A 587 -30.42 22.71 -7.62
CA GLY A 587 -30.37 21.97 -6.36
C GLY A 587 -30.24 20.46 -6.52
N LEU A 588 -30.34 19.91 -7.73
CA LEU A 588 -30.13 18.48 -7.98
C LEU A 588 -28.66 18.13 -7.77
N LEU A 589 -28.41 17.01 -7.09
CA LEU A 589 -27.05 16.46 -6.98
C LEU A 589 -26.50 16.07 -8.34
N VAL A 590 -25.18 16.11 -8.51
CA VAL A 590 -24.55 15.65 -9.75
C VAL A 590 -24.92 14.19 -10.05
N ALA A 591 -25.07 13.36 -9.04
CA ALA A 591 -25.54 11.99 -9.18
C ALA A 591 -26.95 11.87 -9.76
N ASP A 592 -27.77 12.88 -9.58
CA ASP A 592 -29.14 12.99 -10.08
C ASP A 592 -29.27 13.89 -11.34
N GLY A 593 -28.17 14.15 -11.99
CA GLY A 593 -28.15 14.93 -13.23
C GLY A 593 -28.05 16.43 -13.04
N GLY A 594 -27.79 16.92 -11.85
CA GLY A 594 -27.60 18.33 -11.55
C GLY A 594 -26.27 18.91 -12.06
N PRO A 595 -26.14 20.25 -12.07
CA PRO A 595 -24.91 20.91 -12.44
C PRO A 595 -23.84 20.73 -11.38
N ASN A 596 -22.56 20.83 -11.77
CA ASN A 596 -21.45 20.90 -10.85
C ASN A 596 -21.29 22.34 -10.35
N ILE A 597 -21.37 22.55 -9.03
CA ILE A 597 -21.14 23.85 -8.39
C ILE A 597 -19.85 23.91 -7.57
N TYR A 598 -19.06 22.83 -7.60
CA TYR A 598 -17.76 22.84 -6.94
C TYR A 598 -16.79 23.79 -7.63
N ASN A 599 -16.05 24.53 -6.81
CA ASN A 599 -14.96 25.41 -7.20
C ASN A 599 -13.86 25.34 -6.12
N LEU A 600 -12.77 26.08 -6.30
CA LEU A 600 -11.62 26.05 -5.39
C LEU A 600 -11.94 26.46 -3.94
N ARG A 601 -13.03 27.18 -3.70
CA ARG A 601 -13.38 27.70 -2.38
C ARG A 601 -14.21 26.73 -1.54
N ASN A 602 -14.92 25.80 -2.19
CA ASN A 602 -15.93 24.96 -1.52
C ASN A 602 -15.64 23.45 -1.56
N LEU A 603 -14.41 23.05 -1.92
CA LEU A 603 -13.99 21.64 -2.01
C LEU A 603 -14.14 20.85 -0.70
N HIS A 604 -14.14 21.54 0.44
CA HIS A 604 -14.26 20.93 1.76
C HIS A 604 -15.72 20.73 2.20
N ILE A 605 -16.68 21.26 1.46
CA ILE A 605 -18.10 21.23 1.81
C ILE A 605 -18.77 20.09 1.04
N PRO A 606 -19.54 19.20 1.72
CA PRO A 606 -20.33 18.18 1.04
C PRO A 606 -21.32 18.78 0.04
N GLU A 607 -21.53 18.12 -1.09
CA GLU A 607 -22.40 18.62 -2.15
C GLU A 607 -23.83 18.89 -1.67
N ILE A 608 -24.37 17.99 -0.83
CA ILE A 608 -25.72 18.14 -0.29
C ILE A 608 -25.85 19.42 0.53
N VAL A 609 -24.82 19.82 1.27
CA VAL A 609 -24.81 21.07 2.06
C VAL A 609 -24.71 22.27 1.15
N LEU A 610 -23.88 22.22 0.10
CA LEU A 610 -23.74 23.30 -0.86
C LEU A 610 -25.07 23.61 -1.59
N LYS A 611 -25.81 22.57 -1.89
CA LYS A 611 -27.07 22.67 -2.65
C LYS A 611 -28.31 22.76 -1.78
N TYR A 612 -28.18 22.68 -0.47
CA TYR A 612 -29.30 22.56 0.47
C TYR A 612 -30.37 23.64 0.28
N ASN A 613 -29.96 24.89 0.14
CA ASN A 613 -30.89 26.01 -0.04
C ASN A 613 -31.42 26.16 -1.46
N LEU A 614 -30.82 25.47 -2.43
CA LEU A 614 -31.24 25.46 -3.84
C LEU A 614 -32.19 24.31 -4.14
N MET A 615 -32.33 23.35 -3.24
CA MET A 615 -33.13 22.15 -3.43
C MET A 615 -34.62 22.46 -3.40
N ASP A 616 -35.35 21.88 -4.35
CA ASP A 616 -36.80 21.78 -4.29
C ASP A 616 -37.23 21.02 -3.00
N PRO A 617 -38.26 21.50 -2.26
CA PRO A 617 -38.68 20.88 -1.01
C PRO A 617 -39.01 19.39 -1.12
N GLU A 618 -39.65 18.96 -2.19
CA GLU A 618 -39.98 17.56 -2.42
C GLU A 618 -38.71 16.71 -2.63
N TYR A 619 -37.80 17.16 -3.46
CA TYR A 619 -36.51 16.52 -3.68
C TYR A 619 -35.69 16.44 -2.39
N LYS A 620 -35.63 17.53 -1.64
CA LYS A 620 -34.96 17.61 -0.33
C LYS A 620 -35.54 16.61 0.67
N GLY A 621 -36.85 16.52 0.75
CA GLY A 621 -37.54 15.57 1.63
C GLY A 621 -37.21 14.12 1.28
N ARG A 622 -37.15 13.78 -0.01
CA ARG A 622 -36.75 12.44 -0.47
C ARG A 622 -35.28 12.12 -0.16
N LEU A 623 -34.39 13.08 -0.38
CA LEU A 623 -32.96 12.90 -0.10
C LEU A 623 -32.65 12.64 1.38
N LEU A 624 -33.31 13.38 2.25
CA LEU A 624 -33.09 13.32 3.70
C LEU A 624 -33.90 12.23 4.39
N HIS A 625 -34.71 11.47 3.64
CA HIS A 625 -35.49 10.39 4.21
C HIS A 625 -34.61 9.18 4.60
N PRO A 626 -34.78 8.57 5.80
CA PRO A 626 -34.00 7.44 6.26
C PRO A 626 -34.04 6.21 5.34
N GLN A 627 -35.14 5.99 4.64
CA GLN A 627 -35.31 4.95 3.61
C GLN A 627 -35.30 5.60 2.26
N ASN A 628 -34.14 6.08 1.84
CA ASN A 628 -34.00 6.82 0.58
C ASN A 628 -34.54 6.03 -0.61
N PRO A 629 -35.66 6.46 -1.26
CA PRO A 629 -36.26 5.75 -2.37
C PRO A 629 -35.41 5.81 -3.66
N PHE A 630 -34.45 6.72 -3.74
CA PHE A 630 -33.57 6.84 -4.90
C PHE A 630 -32.49 5.78 -4.98
N VAL A 631 -32.18 5.08 -3.90
CA VAL A 631 -31.11 4.08 -3.88
C VAL A 631 -31.34 2.99 -4.94
N GLY A 632 -32.56 2.48 -5.05
CA GLY A 632 -32.92 1.49 -6.08
C GLY A 632 -33.06 2.06 -7.48
N HIS A 633 -33.50 3.32 -7.61
CA HIS A 633 -33.80 3.94 -8.91
C HIS A 633 -32.58 4.56 -9.58
N LEU A 634 -31.66 5.11 -8.80
CA LEU A 634 -30.46 5.81 -9.28
C LEU A 634 -29.21 4.94 -9.15
N SER A 635 -29.36 3.67 -8.91
CA SER A 635 -28.26 2.72 -8.82
C SER A 635 -27.55 2.52 -10.17
N ILE A 636 -26.35 1.96 -10.11
CA ILE A 636 -25.57 1.64 -11.32
C ILE A 636 -26.35 0.64 -12.19
N GLU A 637 -26.39 0.91 -13.48
CA GLU A 637 -27.06 0.02 -14.45
C GLU A 637 -26.51 -1.40 -14.39
N GLY A 638 -27.40 -2.39 -14.38
CA GLY A 638 -27.06 -3.80 -14.30
C GLY A 638 -26.90 -4.37 -12.89
N ILE A 639 -26.99 -3.53 -11.85
CA ILE A 639 -27.04 -3.95 -10.47
C ILE A 639 -28.48 -4.14 -10.04
N LYS A 640 -28.83 -5.33 -9.54
CA LYS A 640 -30.14 -5.59 -9.00
C LYS A 640 -30.32 -4.89 -7.66
N GLU A 641 -31.51 -4.39 -7.37
CA GLU A 641 -31.85 -3.75 -6.11
C GLU A 641 -31.46 -4.59 -4.88
N ALA A 642 -31.66 -5.92 -4.95
CA ALA A 642 -31.26 -6.85 -3.91
C ALA A 642 -29.75 -6.95 -3.67
N ASP A 643 -28.93 -6.46 -4.59
CA ASP A 643 -27.47 -6.46 -4.50
C ASP A 643 -26.91 -5.12 -3.94
N ILE A 644 -27.80 -4.14 -3.75
CA ILE A 644 -27.47 -2.83 -3.23
C ILE A 644 -27.83 -2.78 -1.74
N THR A 645 -26.88 -2.40 -0.92
CA THR A 645 -27.08 -2.13 0.51
C THR A 645 -26.53 -0.75 0.86
N PRO A 646 -27.14 -0.02 1.80
CA PRO A 646 -26.56 1.21 2.30
C PRO A 646 -25.12 1.00 2.75
N ALA A 647 -24.23 1.95 2.50
CA ALA A 647 -22.80 1.82 2.80
C ALA A 647 -22.53 1.55 4.30
N HIS A 648 -23.39 2.04 5.19
CA HIS A 648 -23.29 1.93 6.64
C HIS A 648 -24.22 0.87 7.26
N GLY A 649 -24.76 -0.05 6.45
CA GLY A 649 -25.76 -1.02 6.90
C GLY A 649 -27.16 -0.44 6.95
N PRO A 650 -28.14 -1.08 7.67
CA PRO A 650 -29.44 -0.48 7.88
C PRO A 650 -29.26 0.86 8.57
N VAL A 651 -29.74 1.92 7.92
CA VAL A 651 -29.57 3.30 8.37
C VAL A 651 -30.24 3.46 9.72
N LYS A 652 -29.45 3.59 10.77
CA LYS A 652 -29.97 4.02 12.07
C LYS A 652 -30.34 5.50 11.97
N LYS A 653 -31.38 5.88 12.63
CA LYS A 653 -31.90 7.26 12.63
C LYS A 653 -30.84 8.31 13.04
N MET A 654 -29.81 7.89 13.79
CA MET A 654 -28.67 8.71 14.20
C MET A 654 -27.52 8.79 13.19
N ASP A 655 -27.43 7.80 12.28
CA ASP A 655 -26.40 7.78 11.22
C ASP A 655 -26.88 8.55 9.98
N TYR A 656 -28.08 9.08 10.03
CA TYR A 656 -28.70 9.86 8.98
C TYR A 656 -28.23 11.31 9.05
N ASP A 657 -26.95 11.48 8.91
CA ASP A 657 -26.36 12.78 8.71
C ASP A 657 -26.72 13.26 7.29
N ALA A 658 -27.04 14.53 7.14
CA ALA A 658 -27.28 15.17 5.85
C ALA A 658 -26.12 14.96 4.86
N VAL A 659 -24.96 14.60 5.35
CA VAL A 659 -23.74 14.33 4.57
C VAL A 659 -23.76 12.96 3.89
N SER A 660 -24.38 11.95 4.49
CA SER A 660 -24.36 10.56 4.01
C SER A 660 -25.67 10.07 3.39
N GLY A 661 -26.70 10.91 3.38
CA GLY A 661 -28.09 10.51 3.18
C GLY A 661 -28.40 9.88 1.84
N THR A 662 -27.84 10.37 0.75
CA THR A 662 -28.21 9.94 -0.60
C THR A 662 -27.11 9.21 -1.29
N HIS A 663 -27.45 8.23 -2.10
CA HIS A 663 -26.50 7.48 -2.91
C HIS A 663 -25.37 6.80 -2.10
N SER A 664 -25.57 6.61 -0.78
CA SER A 664 -24.66 5.89 0.11
C SER A 664 -25.03 4.40 0.12
N TRP A 665 -24.56 3.67 -0.85
CA TRP A 665 -24.80 2.25 -1.03
C TRP A 665 -23.48 1.50 -1.25
N ARG A 666 -23.51 0.18 -1.11
CA ARG A 666 -22.42 -0.69 -1.52
C ARG A 666 -22.95 -1.92 -2.24
N THR A 667 -22.25 -2.34 -3.27
CA THR A 667 -22.57 -3.59 -3.97
C THR A 667 -22.05 -4.79 -3.22
N LYS A 668 -22.85 -5.86 -3.18
CA LYS A 668 -22.32 -7.20 -2.90
C LYS A 668 -21.38 -7.57 -4.04
N ARG A 669 -20.08 -7.68 -3.75
CA ARG A 669 -19.10 -8.14 -4.73
C ARG A 669 -19.40 -9.58 -5.11
N ASN A 670 -19.94 -9.76 -6.30
CA ASN A 670 -20.10 -11.08 -6.88
C ASN A 670 -18.73 -11.56 -7.39
N ARG A 671 -17.98 -12.26 -6.54
CA ARG A 671 -16.60 -12.71 -6.82
C ARG A 671 -16.53 -13.86 -7.85
N SER A 672 -17.67 -14.34 -8.37
CA SER A 672 -17.72 -15.62 -9.08
C SER A 672 -17.75 -15.53 -10.60
N ILE A 673 -17.77 -14.36 -11.23
CA ILE A 673 -18.23 -14.27 -12.62
C ILE A 673 -17.14 -13.96 -13.64
N LEU A 674 -16.01 -13.37 -13.25
CA LEU A 674 -14.92 -13.11 -14.18
C LEU A 674 -13.63 -13.70 -13.68
N ASN A 675 -12.96 -14.42 -14.54
CA ASN A 675 -11.57 -14.79 -14.33
C ASN A 675 -10.81 -13.50 -13.99
N THR A 676 -10.16 -13.47 -12.84
CA THR A 676 -9.51 -12.26 -12.28
C THR A 676 -8.57 -11.61 -13.31
N ASP A 677 -7.96 -12.43 -14.17
CA ASP A 677 -7.06 -11.98 -15.22
C ASP A 677 -7.78 -11.24 -16.36
N GLN A 678 -8.96 -11.72 -16.78
CA GLN A 678 -9.76 -11.04 -17.81
C GLN A 678 -10.33 -9.71 -17.28
N ARG A 679 -10.75 -9.69 -16.02
CA ARG A 679 -11.24 -8.45 -15.39
C ARG A 679 -10.13 -7.42 -15.24
N ASN A 680 -8.94 -7.85 -14.86
CA ASN A 680 -7.78 -6.96 -14.74
C ASN A 680 -7.40 -6.40 -16.13
N MET A 681 -7.37 -7.20 -17.19
CA MET A 681 -7.11 -6.71 -18.54
C MET A 681 -8.13 -5.66 -18.99
N ILE A 682 -9.42 -5.90 -18.76
CA ILE A 682 -10.48 -4.93 -19.12
C ILE A 682 -10.32 -3.62 -18.33
N LEU A 683 -10.05 -3.70 -17.02
CA LEU A 683 -9.81 -2.53 -16.19
C LEU A 683 -8.57 -1.75 -16.64
N GLU A 684 -7.56 -2.42 -17.14
CA GLU A 684 -6.32 -1.86 -17.64
C GLU A 684 -6.51 -1.12 -18.95
N GLU A 685 -7.17 -1.72 -19.90
CA GLU A 685 -7.53 -1.06 -21.16
C GLU A 685 -8.36 0.19 -20.89
N GLN A 686 -9.29 0.12 -19.93
CA GLN A 686 -10.10 1.27 -19.52
C GLN A 686 -9.26 2.33 -18.81
N CYS A 687 -8.35 1.96 -17.92
CA CYS A 687 -7.45 2.91 -17.25
C CYS A 687 -6.49 3.57 -18.24
N TYR A 688 -5.95 2.82 -19.17
CA TYR A 688 -5.06 3.35 -20.20
C TYR A 688 -5.81 4.34 -21.11
N ALA A 689 -6.99 3.98 -21.59
CA ALA A 689 -7.83 4.87 -22.40
C ALA A 689 -8.21 6.14 -21.62
N LYS A 690 -8.53 6.02 -20.32
CA LYS A 690 -8.82 7.17 -19.46
C LYS A 690 -7.59 8.08 -19.29
N CYS A 691 -6.42 7.51 -19.07
CA CYS A 691 -5.18 8.29 -18.97
C CYS A 691 -4.87 9.04 -20.27
N CYS A 692 -5.06 8.39 -21.43
CA CYS A 692 -4.89 9.04 -22.72
C CYS A 692 -5.89 10.18 -22.93
N ASN A 693 -7.16 9.95 -22.64
CA ASN A 693 -8.21 10.96 -22.74
C ASN A 693 -8.00 12.14 -21.79
N LEU A 694 -7.53 11.84 -20.58
CA LEU A 694 -7.18 12.84 -19.57
C LEU A 694 -6.01 13.69 -20.03
N PHE A 695 -4.98 13.06 -20.58
CA PHE A 695 -3.83 13.75 -21.13
C PHE A 695 -4.21 14.64 -22.31
N GLU A 696 -5.01 14.12 -23.25
CA GLU A 696 -5.53 14.89 -24.37
C GLU A 696 -6.41 16.08 -23.92
N ALA A 697 -7.20 15.90 -22.86
CA ALA A 697 -8.02 16.97 -22.30
C ALA A 697 -7.20 18.04 -21.53
N CYS A 698 -6.16 17.62 -20.81
CA CYS A 698 -5.29 18.55 -20.07
C CYS A 698 -4.37 19.35 -20.98
N PHE A 699 -3.88 18.71 -22.03
CA PHE A 699 -2.92 19.29 -22.98
C PHE A 699 -3.58 19.55 -24.35
N ASN A 700 -4.69 20.23 -24.35
CA ASN A 700 -5.47 20.57 -25.55
C ASN A 700 -4.70 21.51 -26.51
N SER A 701 -3.40 21.27 -26.63
CA SER A 701 -2.55 21.96 -27.59
C SER A 701 -2.36 21.06 -28.82
N ALA A 702 -2.30 21.70 -30.00
CA ALA A 702 -1.95 21.03 -31.25
C ALA A 702 -0.64 20.20 -31.13
N SER A 703 0.17 20.50 -30.12
CA SER A 703 1.46 19.87 -29.82
C SER A 703 1.37 18.41 -29.40
N TYR A 704 0.25 18.02 -28.78
CA TYR A 704 0.07 16.67 -28.22
C TYR A 704 -1.08 15.90 -28.89
N ARG A 705 -1.51 16.33 -30.09
CA ARG A 705 -2.48 15.59 -30.84
C ARG A 705 -1.96 14.20 -31.16
N LYS A 706 -2.73 13.21 -30.74
CA LYS A 706 -2.48 11.82 -31.08
C LYS A 706 -2.43 11.70 -32.61
N PRO A 707 -1.36 11.14 -33.17
CA PRO A 707 -1.34 10.84 -34.59
C PRO A 707 -2.52 9.96 -34.96
N VAL A 708 -3.07 10.13 -36.16
CA VAL A 708 -4.17 9.29 -36.65
C VAL A 708 -3.67 7.84 -36.71
N GLY A 709 -4.20 6.98 -35.84
CA GLY A 709 -3.82 5.57 -35.73
C GLY A 709 -3.87 5.08 -34.28
N GLN A 710 -3.75 3.78 -34.10
CA GLN A 710 -3.62 3.14 -32.78
C GLN A 710 -2.18 3.18 -32.29
N HIS A 711 -1.73 4.34 -31.83
CA HIS A 711 -0.36 4.48 -31.32
C HIS A 711 -0.35 4.52 -29.79
N SER A 712 0.70 3.96 -29.20
CA SER A 712 0.95 4.08 -27.77
C SER A 712 1.29 5.53 -27.40
N MET A 713 1.15 5.90 -26.12
CA MET A 713 1.55 7.23 -25.65
C MET A 713 3.04 7.50 -25.92
N LEU A 714 3.89 6.47 -25.84
CA LEU A 714 5.31 6.54 -26.17
C LEU A 714 5.55 6.87 -27.63
N GLU A 715 4.79 6.25 -28.54
CA GLU A 715 4.85 6.56 -29.97
C GLU A 715 4.39 7.97 -30.29
N ALA A 716 3.31 8.44 -29.62
CA ALA A 716 2.82 9.80 -29.78
C ALA A 716 3.85 10.82 -29.28
N MET A 717 4.52 10.56 -28.14
CA MET A 717 5.62 11.39 -27.63
C MET A 717 6.83 11.37 -28.56
N ALA A 718 7.24 10.18 -29.03
CA ALA A 718 8.35 10.05 -29.97
C ALA A 718 8.07 10.79 -31.28
N HIS A 719 6.83 10.71 -31.79
CA HIS A 719 6.42 11.45 -32.98
C HIS A 719 6.51 12.98 -32.73
N ARG A 720 6.06 13.45 -31.56
CA ARG A 720 6.17 14.87 -31.21
C ARG A 720 7.60 15.35 -31.13
N LEU A 721 8.46 14.59 -30.42
CA LEU A 721 9.87 14.93 -30.30
C LEU A 721 10.58 14.94 -31.66
N ARG A 722 10.19 14.07 -32.59
CA ARG A 722 10.68 14.11 -34.00
C ARG A 722 10.26 15.39 -34.69
N MET A 723 9.03 15.85 -34.50
CA MET A 723 8.56 17.09 -35.07
C MET A 723 9.27 18.30 -34.48
N ASP A 724 9.50 18.33 -33.16
CA ASP A 724 10.23 19.42 -32.48
C ASP A 724 11.69 19.45 -32.95
N ALA A 725 12.38 18.29 -33.01
CA ALA A 725 13.74 18.18 -33.53
C ALA A 725 13.86 18.67 -34.99
N ARG A 726 12.86 18.37 -35.82
CA ARG A 726 12.80 18.85 -37.19
C ARG A 726 12.63 20.37 -37.27
N LEU A 727 11.73 20.94 -36.46
CA LEU A 727 11.53 22.39 -36.38
C LEU A 727 12.78 23.11 -35.85
N ASP A 728 13.48 22.53 -34.89
CA ASP A 728 14.72 23.11 -34.37
C ASP A 728 15.87 23.03 -35.39
N TYR A 729 15.94 21.97 -36.19
CA TYR A 729 16.88 21.88 -37.29
C TYR A 729 16.56 22.89 -38.41
N GLU A 730 15.29 22.94 -38.87
CA GLU A 730 14.82 23.87 -39.92
C GLU A 730 14.99 25.33 -39.49
N SER A 731 14.84 25.65 -38.20
CA SER A 731 15.07 26.98 -37.63
C SER A 731 16.53 27.32 -37.35
N GLY A 732 17.46 26.38 -37.59
CA GLY A 732 18.89 26.58 -37.35
C GLY A 732 19.31 26.52 -35.88
N ARG A 733 18.41 26.08 -34.99
CA ARG A 733 18.71 25.94 -33.56
C ARG A 733 19.41 24.62 -33.20
N MET A 734 19.39 23.66 -34.10
CA MET A 734 20.02 22.36 -33.91
C MET A 734 20.99 22.07 -35.08
N SER A 735 22.18 21.53 -34.77
CA SER A 735 23.15 21.12 -35.78
C SER A 735 22.65 19.89 -36.55
N LYS A 736 23.18 19.65 -37.74
CA LYS A 736 22.85 18.47 -38.54
C LYS A 736 23.20 17.16 -37.82
N ASP A 737 24.34 17.10 -37.19
CA ASP A 737 24.81 15.92 -36.46
C ASP A 737 23.94 15.60 -35.26
N ASP A 738 23.52 16.63 -34.52
CA ASP A 738 22.62 16.44 -33.37
C ASP A 738 21.22 16.06 -33.80
N PHE A 739 20.75 16.57 -34.94
CA PHE A 739 19.49 16.19 -35.53
C PHE A 739 19.50 14.70 -35.97
N GLU A 740 20.55 14.25 -36.64
CA GLU A 740 20.68 12.84 -37.05
C GLU A 740 20.74 11.90 -35.86
N LYS A 741 21.49 12.27 -34.81
CA LYS A 741 21.53 11.52 -33.53
C LYS A 741 20.16 11.46 -32.84
N ALA A 742 19.48 12.60 -32.77
CA ALA A 742 18.13 12.66 -32.16
C ALA A 742 17.12 11.80 -32.94
N MET A 743 17.16 11.85 -34.27
CA MET A 743 16.28 11.06 -35.11
C MET A 743 16.56 9.57 -35.03
N ALA A 744 17.83 9.16 -34.93
CA ALA A 744 18.21 7.77 -34.73
C ALA A 744 17.69 7.24 -33.38
N HIS A 745 17.95 7.97 -32.29
CA HIS A 745 17.50 7.61 -30.96
C HIS A 745 15.96 7.54 -30.83
N LEU A 746 15.25 8.50 -31.42
CA LEU A 746 13.79 8.51 -31.44
C LEU A 746 13.21 7.43 -32.39
N GLY A 747 14.00 6.93 -33.34
CA GLY A 747 13.68 5.77 -34.18
C GLY A 747 13.64 4.48 -33.37
N GLU A 748 14.61 4.29 -32.49
CA GLU A 748 14.68 3.13 -31.62
C GLU A 748 13.50 3.06 -30.60
N ILE A 749 13.07 4.19 -30.07
CA ILE A 749 11.94 4.28 -29.13
C ILE A 749 10.60 3.95 -29.79
N GLY A 750 10.45 4.20 -31.09
CA GLY A 750 9.20 3.93 -31.82
C GLY A 750 8.93 2.48 -32.18
N TYR A 751 9.84 1.56 -31.87
CA TYR A 751 9.74 0.12 -32.14
C TYR A 751 9.61 -0.75 -30.87
N ILE A 752 9.52 -0.14 -29.68
CA ILE A 752 9.24 -0.81 -28.43
C ILE A 752 7.74 -0.76 -28.13
#